data_2caf376666e916912b9b322cdb8572dd
#
_entry.id   2caf376666e916912b9b322cdb8572dd
#
_cell.length_a   1.000
_cell.length_b   1.000
_cell.length_c   1.000
_cell.angle_alpha   90.00
_cell.angle_beta   90.00
_cell.angle_gamma   90.00
#
_symmetry.space_group_name_H-M   'P 1'
#
loop_
_entity.id
_entity.type
_entity.pdbx_description
1 polymer ?
#
loop_
_entity_poly.entity_id
_entity_poly.type
_entity_poly.pdbx_seq_one_letter_code
_entity_poly.pdbx_strand_id
1 'polypeptide(L)'
;MADETNRNETQQQDLGELLRIRREKLKALQDEGRDPFQITKFDVTHHTQDIKDNFDAMEGSAVSVAGRLMSKRGMGKVSFCDLQDKTGRIQIYARKDEMDEVTYDRFKKYDIGDIVGVKGEVFRTQRGEMSVRAREITLLSKSLRPLPEKFHGLTDKEIRYRQRYVDLIMNPESKRNFEIRSRFVAYLRRYLDELGFMEVETPVLSPIAGGANARPFITHHNAQDIDMYMRIATELHLKRLIVGGMERVYEVGRIFRNEGMDTKHNPEFTTCELYQAFTNLDGMMDILEGILSGAAKEILGTYHVQWLGHEIDLTPSWQRVTMADAVKNVTGADFMACVGDADKGVELAKSVGVDMDGVAHTWGNALYETFDQKVEETLIQPTFITMYPVEVSPLAKRNPEQPALTERYEMFICGCEMGNAFSELNDPIDQYERFKAQAEKRANGDEEADMMDEDFVMALEYGMPPTGGLGFGIDRCSMMLCGTDSIRDVILFPTMKPLDSDKKVSKEVSAPAEAAQTAPVVEEKIDFSNVEIEPLIKDQVDLDTFSKSDFRAVKVKECEAVKKSKKLLKFVLDDGTGVDRVILSGIHEYYEPEELVGKTCIAITNLPPRAMMGIDSCGMLISAVHHENGEEKLHLLMVDPHIPAGAKLY
;
A
#
# COMPACT_ATOMS: atom_id res chain seq x y z
N MET A 1 -18.78 3.70 -29.80
CA MET A 1 -17.30 3.83 -30.01
C MET A 1 -16.92 5.09 -30.81
N ALA A 2 -17.32 5.29 -32.06
CA ALA A 2 -16.95 6.52 -32.82
C ALA A 2 -17.53 7.83 -32.22
N ASP A 3 -18.74 7.79 -31.64
CA ASP A 3 -19.39 8.95 -31.00
C ASP A 3 -18.78 9.31 -29.63
N GLU A 4 -18.26 8.32 -28.90
CA GLU A 4 -17.58 8.54 -27.62
C GLU A 4 -16.15 9.06 -27.82
N THR A 5 -15.45 8.58 -28.85
CA THR A 5 -14.11 9.08 -29.20
C THR A 5 -14.19 10.56 -29.62
N ASN A 6 -15.17 10.93 -30.43
CA ASN A 6 -15.38 12.30 -30.89
C ASN A 6 -15.79 13.25 -29.75
N ARG A 7 -16.58 12.77 -28.76
CA ARG A 7 -16.92 13.52 -27.55
C ARG A 7 -15.71 13.75 -26.65
N ASN A 8 -14.87 12.72 -26.47
CA ASN A 8 -13.66 12.84 -25.65
C ASN A 8 -12.62 13.79 -26.25
N GLU A 9 -12.45 13.78 -27.58
CA GLU A 9 -11.55 14.72 -28.27
C GLU A 9 -12.04 16.16 -28.16
N THR A 10 -13.34 16.41 -28.32
CA THR A 10 -13.94 17.74 -28.16
C THR A 10 -13.80 18.24 -26.71
N GLN A 11 -14.06 17.42 -25.72
CA GLN A 11 -13.88 17.78 -24.31
C GLN A 11 -12.42 18.07 -23.93
N GLN A 12 -11.46 17.34 -24.51
CA GLN A 12 -10.03 17.61 -24.31
C GLN A 12 -9.59 18.93 -24.95
N GLN A 13 -10.11 19.27 -26.14
CA GLN A 13 -9.83 20.55 -26.82
C GLN A 13 -10.41 21.72 -26.03
N ASP A 14 -11.68 21.62 -25.57
CA ASP A 14 -12.34 22.62 -24.75
C ASP A 14 -11.60 22.84 -23.41
N LEU A 15 -11.13 21.75 -22.77
CA LEU A 15 -10.34 21.85 -21.56
C LEU A 15 -8.99 22.55 -21.82
N GLY A 16 -8.33 22.24 -22.93
CA GLY A 16 -7.07 22.87 -23.33
C GLY A 16 -7.22 24.38 -23.52
N GLU A 17 -8.31 24.83 -24.14
CA GLU A 17 -8.63 26.24 -24.29
C GLU A 17 -8.91 26.94 -22.95
N LEU A 18 -9.70 26.33 -22.07
CA LEU A 18 -9.97 26.88 -20.73
C LEU A 18 -8.68 27.02 -19.90
N LEU A 19 -7.78 26.03 -19.97
CA LEU A 19 -6.49 26.09 -19.29
C LEU A 19 -5.62 27.25 -19.82
N ARG A 20 -5.63 27.48 -21.13
CA ARG A 20 -4.92 28.60 -21.77
C ARG A 20 -5.47 29.93 -21.29
N ILE A 21 -6.79 30.13 -21.39
CA ILE A 21 -7.48 31.36 -20.96
C ILE A 21 -7.16 31.69 -19.49
N ARG A 22 -7.17 30.71 -18.59
CA ARG A 22 -6.89 30.94 -17.17
C ARG A 22 -5.44 31.32 -16.91
N ARG A 23 -4.49 30.76 -17.67
CA ARG A 23 -3.08 31.16 -17.62
C ARG A 23 -2.87 32.58 -18.15
N GLU A 24 -3.55 32.96 -19.23
CA GLU A 24 -3.52 34.32 -19.76
C GLU A 24 -4.06 35.35 -18.74
N LYS A 25 -5.18 35.00 -18.05
CA LYS A 25 -5.70 35.83 -16.96
C LYS A 25 -4.71 35.99 -15.81
N LEU A 26 -4.02 34.92 -15.43
CA LEU A 26 -2.97 34.99 -14.40
C LEU A 26 -1.82 35.89 -14.86
N LYS A 27 -1.35 35.70 -16.10
CA LYS A 27 -0.28 36.52 -16.65
C LYS A 27 -0.66 38.01 -16.66
N ALA A 28 -1.87 38.34 -17.06
CA ALA A 28 -2.38 39.72 -17.02
C ALA A 28 -2.36 40.30 -15.59
N LEU A 29 -2.71 39.51 -14.57
CA LEU A 29 -2.61 39.92 -13.16
C LEU A 29 -1.17 40.16 -12.72
N GLN A 30 -0.24 39.31 -13.17
CA GLN A 30 1.19 39.43 -12.88
C GLN A 30 1.79 40.69 -13.56
N ASP A 31 1.43 40.92 -14.82
CA ASP A 31 1.88 42.09 -15.58
C ASP A 31 1.34 43.40 -14.97
N GLU A 32 0.17 43.36 -14.30
CA GLU A 32 -0.40 44.48 -13.52
C GLU A 32 0.25 44.64 -12.12
N GLY A 33 1.25 43.82 -11.74
CA GLY A 33 1.86 43.81 -10.41
C GLY A 33 0.92 43.27 -9.30
N ARG A 34 -0.06 42.43 -9.65
CA ARG A 34 -1.11 41.91 -8.77
C ARG A 34 -1.12 40.38 -8.76
N ASP A 35 0.03 39.81 -8.73
CA ASP A 35 0.17 38.35 -8.67
C ASP A 35 -0.43 37.82 -7.36
N PRO A 36 -1.54 37.01 -7.42
CA PRO A 36 -2.16 36.46 -6.21
C PRO A 36 -1.22 35.50 -5.46
N PHE A 37 -0.24 34.90 -6.13
CA PHE A 37 0.70 33.99 -5.51
C PHE A 37 1.79 34.68 -4.69
N GLN A 38 1.86 36.01 -4.71
CA GLN A 38 2.73 36.80 -3.83
C GLN A 38 2.07 37.11 -2.48
N ILE A 39 0.76 36.82 -2.31
CA ILE A 39 0.05 37.03 -1.05
C ILE A 39 0.39 35.88 -0.10
N THR A 40 1.07 36.21 1.00
CA THR A 40 1.54 35.22 1.97
C THR A 40 0.60 35.03 3.16
N LYS A 41 -0.32 35.98 3.39
CA LYS A 41 -1.24 35.95 4.53
C LYS A 41 -2.56 36.66 4.21
N PHE A 42 -3.66 36.14 4.74
CA PHE A 42 -4.96 36.80 4.80
C PHE A 42 -5.60 36.50 6.17
N ASP A 43 -6.04 37.53 6.87
CA ASP A 43 -6.59 37.38 8.22
C ASP A 43 -8.07 37.00 8.13
N VAL A 44 -8.38 35.76 8.51
CA VAL A 44 -9.74 35.21 8.61
C VAL A 44 -10.22 35.35 10.06
N THR A 45 -11.38 35.99 10.25
CA THR A 45 -11.98 36.17 11.59
C THR A 45 -13.00 35.10 11.92
N HIS A 46 -13.75 34.63 10.93
CA HIS A 46 -14.84 33.66 11.09
C HIS A 46 -14.88 32.66 9.95
N HIS A 47 -15.39 31.46 10.21
CA HIS A 47 -15.72 30.50 9.20
C HIS A 47 -17.21 30.57 8.82
N THR A 48 -17.55 29.98 7.66
CA THR A 48 -18.90 30.09 7.09
C THR A 48 -19.98 29.50 7.99
N GLN A 49 -19.70 28.40 8.69
CA GLN A 49 -20.65 27.77 9.60
C GLN A 49 -20.81 28.56 10.90
N ASP A 50 -19.69 29.12 11.44
CA ASP A 50 -19.76 29.96 12.65
C ASP A 50 -20.72 31.14 12.47
N ILE A 51 -20.70 31.75 11.26
CA ILE A 51 -21.60 32.83 10.91
C ILE A 51 -23.05 32.36 10.87
N LYS A 52 -23.31 31.18 10.29
CA LYS A 52 -24.67 30.64 10.18
C LYS A 52 -25.26 30.25 11.54
N ASP A 53 -24.44 29.58 12.37
CA ASP A 53 -24.88 29.10 13.68
C ASP A 53 -25.15 30.26 14.67
N ASN A 54 -24.45 31.40 14.52
CA ASN A 54 -24.55 32.57 15.36
C ASN A 54 -25.17 33.77 14.62
N PHE A 55 -25.91 33.52 13.54
CA PHE A 55 -26.34 34.55 12.61
C PHE A 55 -27.06 35.75 13.28
N ASP A 56 -28.05 35.49 14.13
CA ASP A 56 -28.86 36.53 14.76
C ASP A 56 -28.03 37.47 15.68
N ALA A 57 -26.95 36.93 16.28
CA ALA A 57 -26.01 37.71 17.07
C ALA A 57 -24.97 38.47 16.22
N MET A 58 -24.75 37.99 14.99
CA MET A 58 -23.72 38.51 14.08
C MET A 58 -24.27 39.41 12.98
N GLU A 59 -25.60 39.51 12.82
CA GLU A 59 -26.19 40.37 11.80
C GLU A 59 -25.73 41.83 11.98
N GLY A 60 -25.22 42.44 10.91
CA GLY A 60 -24.57 43.75 10.96
C GLY A 60 -23.10 43.77 11.37
N SER A 61 -22.55 42.66 11.80
CA SER A 61 -21.14 42.59 12.23
C SER A 61 -20.19 42.50 11.04
N ALA A 62 -19.03 43.16 11.19
CA ALA A 62 -17.94 43.06 10.22
C ALA A 62 -17.20 41.72 10.35
N VAL A 63 -17.00 41.03 9.22
CA VAL A 63 -16.32 39.75 9.14
C VAL A 63 -15.31 39.73 8.01
N SER A 64 -14.29 38.89 8.19
CA SER A 64 -13.30 38.54 7.17
C SER A 64 -13.32 37.03 6.99
N VAL A 65 -13.72 36.56 5.81
CA VAL A 65 -13.84 35.13 5.46
C VAL A 65 -12.99 34.81 4.23
N ALA A 66 -12.47 33.60 4.13
CA ALA A 66 -11.74 33.16 2.95
C ALA A 66 -12.18 31.77 2.54
N GLY A 67 -12.18 31.53 1.22
CA GLY A 67 -12.59 30.22 0.70
C GLY A 67 -12.56 30.17 -0.82
N ARG A 68 -13.08 29.06 -1.35
CA ARG A 68 -13.15 28.81 -2.79
C ARG A 68 -14.49 29.27 -3.37
N LEU A 69 -14.44 29.94 -4.52
CA LEU A 69 -15.63 30.28 -5.29
C LEU A 69 -16.22 29.03 -5.95
N MET A 70 -17.41 28.63 -5.51
CA MET A 70 -18.09 27.42 -5.99
C MET A 70 -19.20 27.71 -7.00
N SER A 71 -19.72 28.93 -6.97
CA SER A 71 -20.68 29.45 -7.96
C SER A 71 -20.53 30.96 -8.11
N LYS A 72 -20.94 31.48 -9.25
CA LYS A 72 -20.98 32.92 -9.47
C LYS A 72 -22.10 33.28 -10.45
N ARG A 73 -22.95 34.22 -10.06
CA ARG A 73 -24.04 34.72 -10.87
C ARG A 73 -24.04 36.24 -10.85
N GLY A 74 -23.96 36.87 -12.01
CA GLY A 74 -24.03 38.33 -12.17
C GLY A 74 -25.37 38.79 -12.66
N MET A 75 -25.91 39.84 -12.06
CA MET A 75 -27.15 40.53 -12.47
C MET A 75 -26.89 42.05 -12.53
N GLY A 76 -26.37 42.54 -13.66
CA GLY A 76 -26.04 43.94 -13.86
C GLY A 76 -24.97 44.46 -12.90
N LYS A 77 -25.36 45.31 -11.94
CA LYS A 77 -24.45 45.90 -10.92
C LYS A 77 -24.29 45.04 -9.68
N VAL A 78 -24.91 43.84 -9.63
CA VAL A 78 -24.91 42.94 -8.49
C VAL A 78 -24.37 41.58 -8.92
N SER A 79 -23.56 40.96 -8.07
CA SER A 79 -23.08 39.57 -8.23
C SER A 79 -23.30 38.81 -6.94
N PHE A 80 -23.74 37.57 -7.10
CA PHE A 80 -23.79 36.58 -6.01
C PHE A 80 -22.80 35.47 -6.28
N CYS A 81 -22.11 35.01 -5.26
CA CYS A 81 -21.30 33.82 -5.36
C CYS A 81 -21.35 32.99 -4.05
N ASP A 82 -21.15 31.68 -4.17
CA ASP A 82 -21.02 30.81 -3.01
C ASP A 82 -19.53 30.66 -2.69
N LEU A 83 -19.18 31.02 -1.48
CA LEU A 83 -17.84 30.83 -0.91
C LEU A 83 -17.85 29.57 -0.06
N GLN A 84 -16.97 28.63 -0.35
CA GLN A 84 -16.78 27.40 0.42
C GLN A 84 -15.47 27.45 1.19
N ASP A 85 -15.54 27.25 2.51
CA ASP A 85 -14.40 27.08 3.38
C ASP A 85 -14.34 25.64 3.97
N LYS A 86 -13.57 25.45 5.04
CA LYS A 86 -13.44 24.14 5.71
C LYS A 86 -14.72 23.67 6.40
N THR A 87 -15.63 24.61 6.78
CA THR A 87 -16.81 24.33 7.59
C THR A 87 -18.11 24.27 6.78
N GLY A 88 -18.15 24.92 5.61
CA GLY A 88 -19.36 24.93 4.79
C GLY A 88 -19.33 25.95 3.67
N ARG A 89 -20.51 26.46 3.32
CA ARG A 89 -20.69 27.47 2.27
C ARG A 89 -21.50 28.63 2.79
N ILE A 90 -21.17 29.85 2.35
CA ILE A 90 -21.99 31.05 2.59
C ILE A 90 -22.11 31.84 1.30
N GLN A 91 -23.26 32.52 1.12
CA GLN A 91 -23.46 33.42 -0.01
C GLN A 91 -22.71 34.72 0.21
N ILE A 92 -21.98 35.15 -0.81
CA ILE A 92 -21.35 36.48 -0.87
C ILE A 92 -22.17 37.34 -1.82
N TYR A 93 -22.59 38.50 -1.33
CA TYR A 93 -23.27 39.54 -2.08
C TYR A 93 -22.28 40.65 -2.39
N ALA A 94 -21.99 40.86 -3.67
CA ALA A 94 -21.09 41.89 -4.16
C ALA A 94 -21.87 42.88 -5.02
N ARG A 95 -21.84 44.15 -4.65
CA ARG A 95 -22.55 45.22 -5.35
C ARG A 95 -21.58 46.33 -5.73
N LYS A 96 -21.65 46.81 -7.01
CA LYS A 96 -20.75 47.81 -7.55
C LYS A 96 -20.78 49.13 -6.77
N ASP A 97 -21.96 49.54 -6.30
CA ASP A 97 -22.16 50.82 -5.60
C ASP A 97 -21.70 50.74 -4.12
N GLU A 98 -21.46 49.54 -3.58
CA GLU A 98 -21.05 49.31 -2.17
C GLU A 98 -19.59 48.91 -2.03
N MET A 99 -18.95 48.61 -3.17
CA MET A 99 -17.52 48.32 -3.30
C MET A 99 -16.84 49.41 -4.14
N ASP A 100 -15.53 49.48 -4.06
CA ASP A 100 -14.75 50.23 -5.04
C ASP A 100 -14.98 49.65 -6.47
N GLU A 101 -15.26 50.54 -7.45
CA GLU A 101 -15.58 50.12 -8.83
C GLU A 101 -14.54 49.25 -9.47
N VAL A 102 -13.26 49.54 -9.22
CA VAL A 102 -12.13 48.78 -9.74
C VAL A 102 -12.09 47.36 -9.14
N THR A 103 -12.35 47.24 -7.86
CA THR A 103 -12.41 45.95 -7.15
C THR A 103 -13.59 45.10 -7.65
N TYR A 104 -14.74 45.70 -7.88
CA TYR A 104 -15.90 44.98 -8.42
C TYR A 104 -15.67 44.50 -9.87
N ASP A 105 -15.12 45.34 -10.74
CA ASP A 105 -14.82 44.97 -12.13
C ASP A 105 -13.69 43.90 -12.21
N ARG A 106 -12.78 43.89 -11.27
CA ARG A 106 -11.79 42.81 -11.08
C ARG A 106 -12.45 41.51 -10.66
N PHE A 107 -13.32 41.54 -9.65
CA PHE A 107 -14.05 40.37 -9.18
C PHE A 107 -14.88 39.71 -10.28
N LYS A 108 -15.44 40.50 -11.18
CA LYS A 108 -16.16 39.97 -12.36
C LYS A 108 -15.32 39.06 -13.24
N LYS A 109 -13.98 39.24 -13.27
CA LYS A 109 -13.05 38.43 -14.06
C LYS A 109 -12.58 37.17 -13.35
N TYR A 110 -12.87 37.01 -12.03
CA TYR A 110 -12.50 35.80 -11.26
C TYR A 110 -13.30 34.60 -11.74
N ASP A 111 -12.70 33.44 -11.69
CA ASP A 111 -13.29 32.19 -12.17
C ASP A 111 -13.80 31.33 -11.00
N ILE A 112 -14.76 30.44 -11.30
CA ILE A 112 -15.14 29.37 -10.37
C ILE A 112 -13.91 28.50 -10.09
N GLY A 113 -13.67 28.22 -8.82
CA GLY A 113 -12.48 27.51 -8.35
C GLY A 113 -11.41 28.44 -7.77
N ASP A 114 -11.42 29.73 -8.06
CA ASP A 114 -10.50 30.70 -7.44
C ASP A 114 -10.68 30.74 -5.92
N ILE A 115 -9.58 30.95 -5.19
CA ILE A 115 -9.62 31.18 -3.74
C ILE A 115 -9.57 32.68 -3.49
N VAL A 116 -10.54 33.16 -2.73
CA VAL A 116 -10.70 34.57 -2.42
C VAL A 116 -10.83 34.83 -0.93
N GLY A 117 -10.35 36.00 -0.50
CA GLY A 117 -10.64 36.60 0.77
C GLY A 117 -11.72 37.67 0.60
N VAL A 118 -12.68 37.71 1.50
CA VAL A 118 -13.81 38.66 1.50
C VAL A 118 -13.87 39.33 2.85
N LYS A 119 -13.78 40.66 2.86
CA LYS A 119 -14.13 41.49 4.01
C LYS A 119 -15.50 42.11 3.79
N GLY A 120 -16.37 42.03 4.76
CA GLY A 120 -17.74 42.50 4.59
C GLY A 120 -18.54 42.46 5.88
N GLU A 121 -19.84 42.54 5.74
CA GLU A 121 -20.83 42.63 6.79
C GLU A 121 -21.84 41.49 6.68
N VAL A 122 -22.13 40.82 7.77
CA VAL A 122 -23.13 39.74 7.85
C VAL A 122 -24.52 40.37 7.69
N PHE A 123 -25.34 39.84 6.78
CA PHE A 123 -26.70 40.33 6.57
C PHE A 123 -27.63 39.25 6.02
N ARG A 124 -28.93 39.44 6.18
CA ARG A 124 -29.96 38.61 5.58
C ARG A 124 -30.49 39.25 4.30
N THR A 125 -30.50 38.49 3.21
CA THR A 125 -31.10 38.99 1.95
C THR A 125 -32.60 39.11 2.07
N GLN A 126 -33.26 39.87 1.16
CA GLN A 126 -34.72 39.98 1.11
C GLN A 126 -35.44 38.62 0.95
N ARG A 127 -34.76 37.60 0.45
CA ARG A 127 -35.27 36.23 0.33
C ARG A 127 -34.96 35.34 1.54
N GLY A 128 -34.38 35.90 2.61
CA GLY A 128 -34.07 35.20 3.85
C GLY A 128 -32.71 34.50 3.86
N GLU A 129 -31.88 34.60 2.81
CA GLU A 129 -30.60 33.92 2.72
C GLU A 129 -29.53 34.62 3.59
N MET A 130 -28.87 33.86 4.46
CA MET A 130 -27.75 34.34 5.27
C MET A 130 -26.53 34.58 4.39
N SER A 131 -26.00 35.78 4.40
CA SER A 131 -25.00 36.21 3.42
C SER A 131 -23.98 37.16 4.03
N VAL A 132 -22.83 37.31 3.37
CA VAL A 132 -21.85 38.37 3.64
C VAL A 132 -21.92 39.39 2.51
N ARG A 133 -22.21 40.64 2.86
CA ARG A 133 -22.16 41.81 1.97
C ARG A 133 -20.73 42.25 1.83
N ALA A 134 -20.12 41.98 0.69
CA ALA A 134 -18.73 42.28 0.46
C ALA A 134 -18.44 43.76 0.33
N ARG A 135 -17.42 44.24 1.04
CA ARG A 135 -16.82 45.56 0.91
C ARG A 135 -15.49 45.48 0.13
N GLU A 136 -14.76 44.37 0.33
CA GLU A 136 -13.50 44.07 -0.35
C GLU A 136 -13.46 42.61 -0.74
N ILE A 137 -13.00 42.30 -1.95
CA ILE A 137 -12.74 40.93 -2.39
C ILE A 137 -11.34 40.86 -2.99
N THR A 138 -10.47 40.07 -2.36
CA THR A 138 -9.07 39.87 -2.76
C THR A 138 -8.90 38.47 -3.35
N LEU A 139 -8.28 38.37 -4.51
CA LEU A 139 -7.88 37.09 -5.10
C LEU A 139 -6.65 36.57 -4.36
N LEU A 140 -6.76 35.47 -3.63
CA LEU A 140 -5.68 34.87 -2.84
C LEU A 140 -4.93 33.79 -3.63
N SER A 141 -5.63 33.09 -4.52
CA SER A 141 -5.03 32.08 -5.39
C SER A 141 -5.85 31.88 -6.63
N LYS A 142 -5.21 31.83 -7.79
CA LYS A 142 -5.82 31.61 -9.09
C LYS A 142 -5.94 30.12 -9.39
N SER A 143 -7.18 29.65 -9.59
CA SER A 143 -7.42 28.28 -10.06
C SER A 143 -7.13 28.19 -11.56
N LEU A 144 -6.08 27.47 -11.95
CA LEU A 144 -5.70 27.29 -13.35
C LEU A 144 -6.44 26.14 -14.05
N ARG A 145 -7.10 25.25 -13.28
CA ARG A 145 -7.96 24.19 -13.82
C ARG A 145 -9.41 24.47 -13.43
N PRO A 146 -10.37 24.26 -14.34
CA PRO A 146 -11.78 24.30 -13.98
C PRO A 146 -12.11 23.15 -13.01
N LEU A 147 -13.05 23.39 -12.11
CA LEU A 147 -13.64 22.31 -11.33
C LEU A 147 -14.56 21.48 -12.24
N PRO A 148 -14.74 20.18 -11.96
CA PRO A 148 -15.74 19.35 -12.65
C PRO A 148 -17.12 19.98 -12.60
N GLU A 149 -17.94 19.73 -13.62
CA GLU A 149 -19.29 20.29 -13.68
C GLU A 149 -20.17 19.80 -12.52
N LYS A 150 -20.93 20.73 -11.94
CA LYS A 150 -21.71 20.53 -10.72
C LYS A 150 -22.79 19.44 -10.84
N PHE A 151 -23.27 19.17 -12.07
CA PHE A 151 -24.38 18.23 -12.34
C PHE A 151 -23.90 16.78 -12.60
N HIS A 152 -22.65 16.58 -12.94
CA HIS A 152 -22.10 15.26 -13.17
C HIS A 152 -21.07 14.85 -12.12
N GLY A 153 -20.64 15.80 -11.26
CA GLY A 153 -19.69 15.60 -10.17
C GLY A 153 -18.51 14.69 -10.55
N LEU A 154 -17.60 14.42 -9.65
CA LEU A 154 -16.72 13.27 -9.73
C LEU A 154 -17.52 12.03 -9.30
N THR A 155 -18.35 11.48 -10.20
CA THR A 155 -19.13 10.25 -9.96
C THR A 155 -18.30 9.01 -10.13
N ASP A 156 -17.25 9.08 -10.95
CA ASP A 156 -16.29 7.99 -11.14
C ASP A 156 -15.44 7.81 -9.86
N LYS A 157 -15.66 6.69 -9.20
CA LYS A 157 -14.97 6.35 -7.94
C LYS A 157 -13.44 6.28 -8.13
N GLU A 158 -12.95 5.82 -9.27
CA GLU A 158 -11.52 5.72 -9.52
C GLU A 158 -10.86 7.10 -9.64
N ILE A 159 -11.51 8.01 -10.38
CA ILE A 159 -11.02 9.40 -10.49
C ILE A 159 -11.05 10.10 -9.12
N ARG A 160 -12.07 9.85 -8.28
CA ARG A 160 -12.16 10.38 -6.90
C ARG A 160 -10.95 9.94 -6.06
N TYR A 161 -10.53 8.70 -6.16
CA TYR A 161 -9.39 8.19 -5.41
C TYR A 161 -8.06 8.76 -5.92
N ARG A 162 -7.90 8.88 -7.25
CA ARG A 162 -6.68 9.43 -7.87
C ARG A 162 -6.54 10.94 -7.69
N GLN A 163 -7.66 11.67 -7.77
CA GLN A 163 -7.70 13.13 -7.60
C GLN A 163 -8.42 13.51 -6.29
N ARG A 164 -7.99 12.93 -5.19
CA ARG A 164 -8.60 13.13 -3.87
C ARG A 164 -8.76 14.60 -3.50
N TYR A 165 -7.82 15.46 -3.89
CA TYR A 165 -7.92 16.90 -3.68
C TYR A 165 -9.10 17.54 -4.40
N VAL A 166 -9.53 17.01 -5.55
CA VAL A 166 -10.75 17.46 -6.24
C VAL A 166 -11.99 16.85 -5.59
N ASP A 167 -11.93 15.56 -5.21
CA ASP A 167 -12.98 14.87 -4.48
C ASP A 167 -13.35 15.62 -3.19
N LEU A 168 -12.35 16.02 -2.39
CA LEU A 168 -12.55 16.80 -1.16
C LEU A 168 -13.17 18.20 -1.40
N ILE A 169 -12.95 18.80 -2.58
CA ILE A 169 -13.58 20.07 -2.95
C ILE A 169 -15.06 19.86 -3.32
N MET A 170 -15.36 18.78 -4.05
CA MET A 170 -16.67 18.58 -4.67
C MET A 170 -17.64 17.78 -3.78
N ASN A 171 -17.14 16.81 -3.02
CA ASN A 171 -17.92 15.84 -2.25
C ASN A 171 -17.71 16.02 -0.73
N PRO A 172 -18.66 16.67 -0.02
CA PRO A 172 -18.58 16.86 1.43
C PRO A 172 -18.51 15.54 2.22
N GLU A 173 -19.12 14.47 1.68
CA GLU A 173 -19.13 13.15 2.30
C GLU A 173 -17.71 12.56 2.44
N SER A 174 -16.88 12.72 1.39
CA SER A 174 -15.48 12.27 1.46
C SER A 174 -14.72 12.96 2.58
N LYS A 175 -14.94 14.26 2.76
CA LYS A 175 -14.32 15.02 3.85
C LYS A 175 -14.80 14.53 5.22
N ARG A 176 -16.11 14.28 5.37
CA ARG A 176 -16.70 13.73 6.60
C ARG A 176 -16.04 12.41 7.02
N ASN A 177 -15.76 11.51 6.08
CA ASN A 177 -15.10 10.24 6.38
C ASN A 177 -13.73 10.45 7.04
N PHE A 178 -12.92 11.36 6.51
CA PHE A 178 -11.61 11.67 7.09
C PHE A 178 -11.69 12.42 8.43
N GLU A 179 -12.72 13.23 8.63
CA GLU A 179 -13.01 13.87 9.93
C GLU A 179 -13.40 12.82 10.98
N ILE A 180 -14.26 11.86 10.63
CA ILE A 180 -14.63 10.73 11.50
C ILE A 180 -13.39 9.90 11.84
N ARG A 181 -12.59 9.51 10.83
CA ARG A 181 -11.34 8.77 11.05
C ARG A 181 -10.39 9.51 11.99
N SER A 182 -10.18 10.80 11.78
CA SER A 182 -9.30 11.61 12.62
C SER A 182 -9.81 11.70 14.07
N ARG A 183 -11.12 11.86 14.25
CA ARG A 183 -11.76 11.85 15.56
C ARG A 183 -11.66 10.47 16.23
N PHE A 184 -11.79 9.39 15.46
CA PHE A 184 -11.61 8.03 15.98
C PHE A 184 -10.21 7.80 16.52
N VAL A 185 -9.17 8.16 15.79
CA VAL A 185 -7.78 8.02 16.25
C VAL A 185 -7.53 8.90 17.49
N ALA A 186 -8.07 10.12 17.53
CA ALA A 186 -7.95 11.00 18.70
C ALA A 186 -8.68 10.43 19.94
N TYR A 187 -9.88 9.84 19.73
CA TYR A 187 -10.62 9.16 20.79
C TYR A 187 -9.85 7.95 21.31
N LEU A 188 -9.35 7.11 20.41
CA LEU A 188 -8.58 5.92 20.73
C LEU A 188 -7.37 6.24 21.64
N ARG A 189 -6.57 7.23 21.25
CA ARG A 189 -5.40 7.66 22.04
C ARG A 189 -5.82 8.10 23.44
N ARG A 190 -6.83 8.96 23.55
CA ARG A 190 -7.32 9.41 24.85
C ARG A 190 -7.84 8.24 25.71
N TYR A 191 -8.61 7.31 25.12
CA TYR A 191 -9.14 6.14 25.81
C TYR A 191 -8.02 5.26 26.38
N LEU A 192 -6.98 5.00 25.56
CA LEU A 192 -5.83 4.20 26.01
C LEU A 192 -4.97 4.92 27.04
N ASP A 193 -4.76 6.22 26.89
CA ASP A 193 -4.05 7.05 27.87
C ASP A 193 -4.77 7.06 29.23
N GLU A 194 -6.09 7.16 29.25
CA GLU A 194 -6.93 7.08 30.46
C GLU A 194 -6.82 5.69 31.14
N LEU A 195 -6.60 4.62 30.38
CA LEU A 195 -6.31 3.28 30.90
C LEU A 195 -4.84 3.09 31.33
N GLY A 196 -4.00 4.11 31.16
CA GLY A 196 -2.59 4.10 31.55
C GLY A 196 -1.67 3.37 30.56
N PHE A 197 -2.06 3.25 29.31
CA PHE A 197 -1.16 2.78 28.25
C PHE A 197 -0.20 3.89 27.81
N MET A 198 1.00 3.50 27.43
CA MET A 198 2.00 4.38 26.82
C MET A 198 2.04 4.15 25.30
N GLU A 199 1.84 5.22 24.50
CA GLU A 199 2.10 5.16 23.06
C GLU A 199 3.61 5.08 22.82
N VAL A 200 4.02 4.13 21.97
CA VAL A 200 5.42 3.91 21.61
C VAL A 200 5.55 3.80 20.09
N GLU A 201 6.78 3.95 19.60
CA GLU A 201 7.12 3.74 18.20
C GLU A 201 8.17 2.64 18.09
N THR A 202 7.93 1.67 17.20
CA THR A 202 8.85 0.58 16.90
C THR A 202 9.34 0.68 15.46
N PRO A 203 10.44 -0.01 15.09
CA PRO A 203 11.01 0.12 13.77
C PRO A 203 10.04 -0.25 12.64
N VAL A 204 9.99 0.57 11.59
CA VAL A 204 9.30 0.25 10.32
C VAL A 204 10.13 -0.71 9.46
N LEU A 205 11.45 -0.59 9.53
CA LEU A 205 12.40 -1.45 8.81
C LEU A 205 13.04 -2.43 9.79
N SER A 206 13.02 -3.72 9.47
CA SER A 206 13.58 -4.78 10.29
C SER A 206 14.41 -5.75 9.43
N PRO A 207 15.49 -6.34 9.95
CA PRO A 207 16.20 -7.41 9.26
C PRO A 207 15.41 -8.73 9.22
N ILE A 208 14.34 -8.85 10.02
CA ILE A 208 13.47 -10.03 10.12
C ILE A 208 12.02 -9.58 9.98
N ALA A 209 11.24 -10.29 9.15
CA ALA A 209 9.80 -10.14 9.08
C ALA A 209 9.13 -11.19 9.97
N GLY A 210 8.17 -10.79 10.80
CA GLY A 210 7.43 -11.70 11.68
C GLY A 210 6.31 -10.99 12.44
N GLY A 211 5.53 -11.77 13.20
CA GLY A 211 4.38 -11.31 13.98
C GLY A 211 3.05 -11.36 13.22
N ALA A 212 3.03 -11.84 11.98
CA ALA A 212 1.81 -12.08 11.22
C ALA A 212 2.11 -13.00 10.03
N ASN A 213 1.11 -13.76 9.59
CA ASN A 213 1.19 -14.49 8.32
C ASN A 213 0.89 -13.51 7.18
N ALA A 214 1.95 -12.97 6.56
CA ALA A 214 1.83 -12.02 5.45
C ALA A 214 3.14 -11.93 4.67
N ARG A 215 3.03 -11.62 3.38
CA ARG A 215 4.19 -11.38 2.53
C ARG A 215 4.76 -9.99 2.78
N PRO A 216 6.06 -9.83 3.15
CA PRO A 216 6.66 -8.53 3.39
C PRO A 216 7.07 -7.82 2.08
N PHE A 217 7.15 -6.48 2.11
CA PHE A 217 7.94 -5.71 1.16
C PHE A 217 9.42 -5.78 1.56
N ILE A 218 10.29 -6.00 0.58
CA ILE A 218 11.75 -6.05 0.75
C ILE A 218 12.35 -4.75 0.24
N THR A 219 13.31 -4.20 0.96
CA THR A 219 14.11 -3.04 0.55
C THR A 219 15.58 -3.29 0.89
N HIS A 220 16.49 -2.54 0.25
CA HIS A 220 17.92 -2.70 0.45
C HIS A 220 18.53 -1.51 1.19
N HIS A 221 19.31 -1.76 2.25
CA HIS A 221 20.04 -0.75 3.00
C HIS A 221 21.44 -0.57 2.41
N ASN A 222 21.62 0.39 1.50
CA ASN A 222 22.84 0.56 0.72
C ASN A 222 24.15 0.67 1.54
N ALA A 223 24.10 1.36 2.70
CA ALA A 223 25.31 1.58 3.50
C ALA A 223 25.78 0.34 4.25
N GLN A 224 24.88 -0.61 4.54
CA GLN A 224 25.19 -1.85 5.23
C GLN A 224 25.23 -3.05 4.29
N ASP A 225 24.79 -2.87 3.03
CA ASP A 225 24.69 -3.91 2.01
C ASP A 225 23.86 -5.11 2.50
N ILE A 226 22.68 -4.83 3.10
CA ILE A 226 21.76 -5.83 3.62
C ILE A 226 20.34 -5.58 3.14
N ASP A 227 19.58 -6.65 2.92
CA ASP A 227 18.14 -6.56 2.71
C ASP A 227 17.42 -6.36 4.04
N MET A 228 16.40 -5.52 4.01
CA MET A 228 15.50 -5.26 5.13
C MET A 228 14.06 -5.43 4.69
N TYR A 229 13.20 -5.72 5.65
CA TYR A 229 11.78 -5.90 5.45
C TYR A 229 11.01 -4.73 6.04
N MET A 230 9.99 -4.26 5.32
CA MET A 230 8.99 -3.40 5.92
C MET A 230 8.11 -4.22 6.84
N ARG A 231 7.82 -3.71 8.04
CA ARG A 231 7.07 -4.43 9.08
C ARG A 231 5.70 -4.88 8.61
N ILE A 232 5.34 -6.12 8.91
CA ILE A 232 4.02 -6.72 8.66
C ILE A 232 3.13 -6.74 9.91
N ALA A 233 3.73 -6.51 11.10
CA ALA A 233 3.12 -6.35 12.41
C ALA A 233 4.08 -5.59 13.35
N THR A 234 3.60 -5.09 14.48
CA THR A 234 4.43 -4.49 15.55
C THR A 234 4.60 -5.41 16.76
N GLU A 235 3.92 -6.53 16.77
CA GLU A 235 3.76 -7.50 17.85
C GLU A 235 5.06 -7.85 18.58
N LEU A 236 6.07 -8.38 17.83
CA LEU A 236 7.29 -8.91 18.45
C LEU A 236 8.11 -7.82 19.16
N HIS A 237 8.08 -6.59 18.66
CA HIS A 237 8.73 -5.46 19.30
C HIS A 237 8.00 -5.00 20.56
N LEU A 238 6.66 -4.92 20.52
CA LEU A 238 5.85 -4.52 21.67
C LEU A 238 5.95 -5.54 22.80
N LYS A 239 5.99 -6.84 22.50
CA LYS A 239 6.23 -7.88 23.50
C LYS A 239 7.61 -7.77 24.17
N ARG A 240 8.66 -7.39 23.42
CA ARG A 240 9.99 -7.10 24.01
C ARG A 240 9.92 -5.95 25.02
N LEU A 241 9.06 -4.95 24.80
CA LEU A 241 8.85 -3.86 25.76
C LEU A 241 8.15 -4.36 27.03
N ILE A 242 7.21 -5.30 26.92
CA ILE A 242 6.58 -5.97 28.06
C ILE A 242 7.63 -6.74 28.88
N VAL A 243 8.51 -7.50 28.21
CA VAL A 243 9.66 -8.16 28.89
C VAL A 243 10.54 -7.12 29.61
N GLY A 244 10.73 -5.96 28.99
CA GLY A 244 11.48 -4.83 29.56
C GLY A 244 10.79 -4.13 30.74
N GLY A 245 9.58 -4.55 31.14
CA GLY A 245 8.84 -4.00 32.28
C GLY A 245 7.90 -2.84 31.94
N MET A 246 7.64 -2.56 30.67
CA MET A 246 6.60 -1.61 30.25
C MET A 246 5.25 -2.32 30.26
N GLU A 247 4.51 -2.21 31.35
CA GLU A 247 3.32 -3.02 31.62
C GLU A 247 2.15 -2.79 30.66
N ARG A 248 2.04 -1.60 30.05
CA ARG A 248 0.98 -1.23 29.10
C ARG A 248 1.54 -0.38 27.99
N VAL A 249 1.58 -0.93 26.80
CA VAL A 249 2.10 -0.24 25.59
C VAL A 249 1.15 -0.37 24.43
N TYR A 250 1.10 0.62 23.57
CA TYR A 250 0.40 0.52 22.29
C TYR A 250 1.13 1.30 21.20
N GLU A 251 0.90 0.93 19.96
CA GLU A 251 1.36 1.66 18.79
C GLU A 251 0.23 1.81 17.78
N VAL A 252 -0.01 3.05 17.31
CA VAL A 252 -0.85 3.31 16.13
C VAL A 252 0.09 3.51 14.95
N GLY A 253 0.23 2.50 14.10
CA GLY A 253 1.26 2.49 13.08
C GLY A 253 0.81 1.98 11.70
N ARG A 254 1.59 2.33 10.68
CA ARG A 254 1.47 1.76 9.35
C ARG A 254 2.07 0.37 9.31
N ILE A 255 1.34 -0.53 8.68
CA ILE A 255 1.70 -1.91 8.40
C ILE A 255 1.74 -2.09 6.90
N PHE A 256 2.63 -2.95 6.40
CA PHE A 256 2.91 -3.14 4.98
C PHE A 256 2.84 -4.62 4.63
N ARG A 257 1.88 -5.01 3.77
CA ARG A 257 1.72 -6.38 3.28
C ARG A 257 1.70 -6.38 1.77
N ASN A 258 2.61 -7.14 1.17
CA ASN A 258 2.78 -7.23 -0.28
C ASN A 258 1.76 -8.21 -0.89
N GLU A 259 0.51 -7.88 -0.76
CA GLU A 259 -0.64 -8.67 -1.14
C GLU A 259 -1.52 -7.95 -2.17
N GLY A 260 -2.61 -8.59 -2.60
CA GLY A 260 -3.57 -8.02 -3.53
C GLY A 260 -4.29 -6.78 -2.98
N MET A 261 -4.86 -6.00 -3.88
CA MET A 261 -5.66 -4.81 -3.56
C MET A 261 -7.11 -5.00 -3.98
N ASP A 262 -8.02 -4.88 -3.03
CA ASP A 262 -9.47 -4.95 -3.27
C ASP A 262 -10.23 -3.84 -2.50
N THR A 263 -11.50 -4.05 -2.20
CA THR A 263 -12.32 -3.12 -1.42
C THR A 263 -12.05 -3.18 0.08
N LYS A 264 -11.48 -4.28 0.58
CA LYS A 264 -11.18 -4.52 2.00
C LYS A 264 -9.68 -4.41 2.31
N HIS A 265 -8.79 -4.55 1.30
CA HIS A 265 -7.34 -4.64 1.45
C HIS A 265 -6.59 -3.56 0.67
N ASN A 266 -5.56 -3.00 1.31
CA ASN A 266 -4.61 -2.06 0.72
C ASN A 266 -3.20 -2.47 1.17
N PRO A 267 -2.15 -2.41 0.31
CA PRO A 267 -0.81 -2.90 0.66
C PRO A 267 -0.19 -2.21 1.87
N GLU A 268 -0.58 -0.98 2.16
CA GLU A 268 -0.28 -0.27 3.39
C GLU A 268 -1.58 0.17 4.08
N PHE A 269 -1.68 -0.09 5.35
CA PHE A 269 -2.85 0.23 6.17
C PHE A 269 -2.44 0.57 7.59
N THR A 270 -3.36 1.07 8.40
CA THR A 270 -3.08 1.48 9.78
C THR A 270 -3.71 0.50 10.75
N THR A 271 -2.91 0.00 11.69
CA THR A 271 -3.38 -0.78 12.84
C THR A 271 -3.14 -0.03 14.14
N CYS A 272 -3.84 -0.46 15.17
CA CYS A 272 -3.44 -0.27 16.55
C CYS A 272 -3.13 -1.65 17.13
N GLU A 273 -1.94 -1.81 17.67
CA GLU A 273 -1.58 -2.98 18.47
C GLU A 273 -1.27 -2.54 19.89
N LEU A 274 -1.78 -3.26 20.87
CA LEU A 274 -1.59 -2.95 22.29
C LEU A 274 -1.37 -4.22 23.12
N TYR A 275 -0.53 -4.10 24.15
CA TYR A 275 -0.16 -5.18 25.04
C TYR A 275 -0.23 -4.72 26.47
N GLN A 276 -0.82 -5.57 27.34
CA GLN A 276 -0.94 -5.30 28.76
C GLN A 276 -0.51 -6.51 29.56
N ALA A 277 0.46 -6.31 30.44
CA ALA A 277 0.87 -7.30 31.43
C ALA A 277 -0.22 -7.55 32.49
N PHE A 278 -0.23 -8.75 33.05
CA PHE A 278 -1.13 -9.19 34.13
C PHE A 278 -2.63 -9.16 33.76
N THR A 279 -2.92 -9.32 32.48
CA THR A 279 -4.28 -9.49 31.97
C THR A 279 -4.35 -10.69 31.02
N ASN A 280 -5.53 -11.03 30.57
CA ASN A 280 -5.83 -12.16 29.69
C ASN A 280 -6.74 -11.75 28.53
N LEU A 281 -7.22 -12.74 27.80
CA LEU A 281 -8.12 -12.60 26.66
C LEU A 281 -9.39 -11.79 26.99
N ASP A 282 -10.01 -11.99 28.16
CA ASP A 282 -11.23 -11.27 28.55
C ASP A 282 -10.98 -9.78 28.68
N GLY A 283 -9.84 -9.39 29.27
CA GLY A 283 -9.46 -8.00 29.37
C GLY A 283 -9.26 -7.33 28.01
N MET A 284 -8.78 -8.09 27.00
CA MET A 284 -8.64 -7.58 25.63
C MET A 284 -10.01 -7.44 24.93
N MET A 285 -10.98 -8.33 25.19
CA MET A 285 -12.37 -8.16 24.72
C MET A 285 -12.98 -6.88 25.27
N ASP A 286 -12.86 -6.64 26.58
CA ASP A 286 -13.44 -5.47 27.25
C ASP A 286 -12.83 -4.15 26.70
N ILE A 287 -11.52 -4.13 26.40
CA ILE A 287 -10.86 -2.98 25.80
C ILE A 287 -11.38 -2.72 24.38
N LEU A 288 -11.47 -3.74 23.51
CA LEU A 288 -11.93 -3.55 22.13
C LEU A 288 -13.40 -3.13 22.08
N GLU A 289 -14.24 -3.76 22.89
CA GLU A 289 -15.64 -3.40 23.04
C GLU A 289 -15.78 -1.94 23.51
N GLY A 290 -15.01 -1.53 24.52
CA GLY A 290 -15.01 -0.17 25.03
C GLY A 290 -14.54 0.86 24.01
N ILE A 291 -13.52 0.55 23.22
CA ILE A 291 -13.01 1.42 22.13
C ILE A 291 -14.11 1.65 21.08
N LEU A 292 -14.70 0.59 20.53
CA LEU A 292 -15.61 0.74 19.38
C LEU A 292 -16.98 1.29 19.82
N SER A 293 -17.53 0.80 20.93
CA SER A 293 -18.78 1.31 21.49
C SER A 293 -18.66 2.78 21.89
N GLY A 294 -17.60 3.12 22.61
CA GLY A 294 -17.36 4.50 23.06
C GLY A 294 -17.10 5.45 21.89
N ALA A 295 -16.33 5.03 20.88
CA ALA A 295 -16.11 5.81 19.67
C ALA A 295 -17.41 6.10 18.92
N ALA A 296 -18.24 5.08 18.70
CA ALA A 296 -19.54 5.27 18.05
C ALA A 296 -20.42 6.27 18.82
N LYS A 297 -20.51 6.11 20.13
CA LYS A 297 -21.30 7.02 20.99
C LYS A 297 -20.79 8.45 20.96
N GLU A 298 -19.47 8.66 21.09
CA GLU A 298 -18.90 10.00 21.16
C GLU A 298 -18.89 10.70 19.78
N ILE A 299 -18.54 9.96 18.72
CA ILE A 299 -18.33 10.55 17.40
C ILE A 299 -19.64 10.71 16.64
N LEU A 300 -20.53 9.71 16.71
CA LEU A 300 -21.78 9.64 15.97
C LEU A 300 -23.01 9.98 16.81
N GLY A 301 -22.90 9.97 18.14
CA GLY A 301 -24.01 10.19 19.08
C GLY A 301 -24.89 8.97 19.31
N THR A 302 -24.58 7.82 18.70
CA THR A 302 -25.39 6.62 18.77
C THR A 302 -24.50 5.36 18.80
N TYR A 303 -25.03 4.25 19.30
CA TYR A 303 -24.42 2.92 19.19
C TYR A 303 -24.81 2.19 17.89
N HIS A 304 -25.84 2.67 17.19
CA HIS A 304 -26.33 2.06 15.95
C HIS A 304 -25.67 2.69 14.73
N VAL A 305 -25.03 1.87 13.92
CA VAL A 305 -24.37 2.30 12.69
C VAL A 305 -24.90 1.49 11.50
N GLN A 306 -24.99 2.11 10.34
CA GLN A 306 -25.32 1.42 9.09
C GLN A 306 -24.03 1.06 8.36
N TRP A 307 -23.79 -0.23 8.13
CA TRP A 307 -22.62 -0.70 7.41
C TRP A 307 -22.92 -1.93 6.57
N LEU A 308 -22.40 -1.96 5.34
CA LEU A 308 -22.58 -3.05 4.36
C LEU A 308 -24.04 -3.51 4.20
N GLY A 309 -24.99 -2.57 4.29
CA GLY A 309 -26.42 -2.84 4.15
C GLY A 309 -27.13 -3.31 5.41
N HIS A 310 -26.41 -3.42 6.54
CA HIS A 310 -26.95 -3.88 7.82
C HIS A 310 -26.93 -2.77 8.87
N GLU A 311 -27.89 -2.82 9.79
CA GLU A 311 -27.85 -2.04 11.03
C GLU A 311 -27.07 -2.82 12.07
N ILE A 312 -25.98 -2.22 12.56
CA ILE A 312 -25.06 -2.81 13.54
C ILE A 312 -25.29 -2.13 14.89
N ASP A 313 -25.55 -2.92 15.91
CA ASP A 313 -25.70 -2.47 17.28
C ASP A 313 -24.40 -2.68 18.06
N LEU A 314 -23.70 -1.57 18.33
CA LEU A 314 -22.46 -1.53 19.09
C LEU A 314 -22.68 -1.34 20.61
N THR A 315 -23.92 -1.51 21.10
CA THR A 315 -24.19 -1.47 22.56
C THR A 315 -23.36 -2.56 23.27
N PRO A 316 -22.65 -2.22 24.38
CA PRO A 316 -21.82 -3.19 25.10
C PRO A 316 -22.53 -4.46 25.53
N SER A 317 -21.75 -5.53 25.75
CA SER A 317 -22.08 -6.92 25.99
C SER A 317 -22.31 -7.69 24.69
N TRP A 318 -21.27 -7.68 23.84
CA TRP A 318 -21.28 -8.40 22.57
C TRP A 318 -21.20 -9.91 22.76
N GLN A 319 -21.65 -10.63 21.73
CA GLN A 319 -21.70 -12.09 21.76
C GLN A 319 -20.27 -12.69 21.81
N ARG A 320 -20.07 -13.70 22.67
CA ARG A 320 -18.82 -14.48 22.79
C ARG A 320 -19.16 -15.93 22.52
N VAL A 321 -18.55 -16.52 21.47
CA VAL A 321 -18.85 -17.90 21.02
C VAL A 321 -17.54 -18.61 20.71
N THR A 322 -17.42 -19.90 21.09
CA THR A 322 -16.25 -20.68 20.65
C THR A 322 -16.34 -21.00 19.16
N MET A 323 -15.21 -21.12 18.48
CA MET A 323 -15.18 -21.49 17.07
C MET A 323 -15.91 -22.80 16.81
N ALA A 324 -15.69 -23.80 17.65
CA ALA A 324 -16.36 -25.11 17.54
C ALA A 324 -17.88 -25.00 17.70
N ASP A 325 -18.37 -24.19 18.66
CA ASP A 325 -19.83 -23.97 18.83
C ASP A 325 -20.40 -23.16 17.66
N ALA A 326 -19.70 -22.16 17.16
CA ALA A 326 -20.12 -21.38 15.99
C ALA A 326 -20.28 -22.30 14.76
N VAL A 327 -19.31 -23.17 14.50
CA VAL A 327 -19.36 -24.16 13.42
C VAL A 327 -20.52 -25.14 13.64
N LYS A 328 -20.66 -25.67 14.85
CA LYS A 328 -21.72 -26.60 15.17
C LYS A 328 -23.12 -25.99 15.01
N ASN A 329 -23.29 -24.73 15.41
CA ASN A 329 -24.57 -24.02 15.31
C ASN A 329 -24.98 -23.77 13.84
N VAL A 330 -24.04 -23.50 12.94
CA VAL A 330 -24.32 -23.21 11.54
C VAL A 330 -24.41 -24.48 10.70
N THR A 331 -23.48 -25.43 10.90
CA THR A 331 -23.33 -26.60 10.02
C THR A 331 -23.88 -27.91 10.62
N GLY A 332 -24.04 -27.98 11.93
CA GLY A 332 -24.33 -29.21 12.68
C GLY A 332 -23.09 -30.09 12.94
N ALA A 333 -21.92 -29.74 12.42
CA ALA A 333 -20.68 -30.51 12.58
C ALA A 333 -20.07 -30.29 13.96
N ASP A 334 -19.91 -31.37 14.74
CA ASP A 334 -19.36 -31.33 16.10
C ASP A 334 -17.88 -31.73 16.11
N PHE A 335 -16.98 -30.74 15.92
CA PHE A 335 -15.55 -30.97 15.94
C PHE A 335 -15.02 -31.35 17.33
N MET A 336 -15.73 -30.98 18.39
CA MET A 336 -15.32 -31.35 19.76
C MET A 336 -15.48 -32.85 20.05
N ALA A 337 -16.28 -33.56 19.25
CA ALA A 337 -16.39 -35.02 19.36
C ALA A 337 -15.16 -35.78 18.81
N CYS A 338 -14.27 -35.12 18.08
CA CYS A 338 -13.08 -35.74 17.46
C CYS A 338 -11.80 -34.91 17.63
N VAL A 339 -11.62 -34.22 18.76
CA VAL A 339 -10.45 -33.37 19.04
C VAL A 339 -9.14 -34.13 18.81
N GLY A 340 -8.25 -33.55 18.00
CA GLY A 340 -6.94 -34.10 17.69
C GLY A 340 -6.91 -35.27 16.68
N ASP A 341 -8.07 -35.75 16.22
CA ASP A 341 -8.17 -36.78 15.18
C ASP A 341 -8.26 -36.12 13.80
N ALA A 342 -7.12 -36.07 13.10
CA ALA A 342 -7.00 -35.37 11.82
C ALA A 342 -7.92 -35.96 10.75
N ASP A 343 -8.00 -37.29 10.65
CA ASP A 343 -8.82 -37.97 9.62
C ASP A 343 -10.30 -37.68 9.81
N LYS A 344 -10.81 -37.82 11.06
CA LYS A 344 -12.19 -37.50 11.35
C LYS A 344 -12.52 -36.02 11.22
N GLY A 345 -11.59 -35.13 11.59
CA GLY A 345 -11.76 -33.69 11.40
C GLY A 345 -11.93 -33.31 9.92
N VAL A 346 -11.06 -33.82 9.06
CA VAL A 346 -11.11 -33.58 7.61
C VAL A 346 -12.36 -34.25 6.99
N GLU A 347 -12.72 -35.47 7.41
CA GLU A 347 -13.95 -36.13 6.95
C GLU A 347 -15.19 -35.33 7.34
N LEU A 348 -15.23 -34.80 8.56
CA LEU A 348 -16.33 -33.99 9.07
C LEU A 348 -16.45 -32.67 8.28
N ALA A 349 -15.33 -31.95 8.01
CA ALA A 349 -15.32 -30.75 7.18
C ALA A 349 -15.86 -31.03 5.76
N LYS A 350 -15.37 -32.07 5.11
CA LYS A 350 -15.86 -32.51 3.79
C LYS A 350 -17.34 -32.87 3.80
N SER A 351 -17.85 -33.47 4.88
CA SER A 351 -19.26 -33.87 5.00
C SER A 351 -20.23 -32.67 4.97
N VAL A 352 -19.78 -31.49 5.36
CA VAL A 352 -20.52 -30.22 5.29
C VAL A 352 -20.15 -29.35 4.09
N GLY A 353 -19.43 -29.94 3.13
CA GLY A 353 -19.11 -29.30 1.84
C GLY A 353 -18.01 -28.24 1.94
N VAL A 354 -17.01 -28.43 2.80
CA VAL A 354 -15.81 -27.60 2.89
C VAL A 354 -14.77 -28.12 1.92
N ASP A 355 -14.16 -27.22 1.17
CA ASP A 355 -13.01 -27.52 0.32
C ASP A 355 -11.73 -27.61 1.17
N MET A 356 -11.07 -28.75 1.12
CA MET A 356 -9.84 -29.04 1.88
C MET A 356 -8.61 -29.18 0.96
N ASP A 357 -8.72 -28.83 -0.32
CA ASP A 357 -7.62 -28.93 -1.27
C ASP A 357 -6.52 -27.90 -0.91
N GLY A 358 -5.29 -28.36 -0.76
CA GLY A 358 -4.15 -27.53 -0.36
C GLY A 358 -4.07 -27.22 1.14
N VAL A 359 -5.05 -27.63 1.94
CA VAL A 359 -5.07 -27.41 3.40
C VAL A 359 -4.28 -28.50 4.11
N ALA A 360 -3.53 -28.11 5.14
CA ALA A 360 -2.78 -29.08 5.97
C ALA A 360 -3.72 -30.07 6.65
N HIS A 361 -3.41 -31.36 6.60
CA HIS A 361 -4.22 -32.44 7.09
C HIS A 361 -4.14 -32.55 8.63
N THR A 362 -4.81 -31.64 9.33
CA THR A 362 -4.93 -31.62 10.79
C THR A 362 -6.36 -31.34 11.21
N TRP A 363 -6.70 -31.74 12.44
CA TRP A 363 -8.00 -31.43 13.02
C TRP A 363 -8.24 -29.91 13.14
N GLY A 364 -7.23 -29.17 13.56
CA GLY A 364 -7.35 -27.73 13.75
C GLY A 364 -7.55 -26.97 12.44
N ASN A 365 -6.80 -27.32 11.38
CA ASN A 365 -7.04 -26.70 10.06
C ASN A 365 -8.43 -27.04 9.52
N ALA A 366 -8.92 -28.28 9.73
CA ALA A 366 -10.26 -28.66 9.30
C ALA A 366 -11.36 -27.88 10.02
N LEU A 367 -11.21 -27.62 11.34
CA LEU A 367 -12.12 -26.76 12.09
C LEU A 367 -12.06 -25.31 11.58
N TYR A 368 -10.86 -24.77 11.41
CA TYR A 368 -10.65 -23.40 10.95
C TYR A 368 -11.24 -23.18 9.54
N GLU A 369 -10.93 -24.04 8.58
CA GLU A 369 -11.49 -23.96 7.22
C GLU A 369 -13.01 -24.08 7.20
N THR A 370 -13.58 -24.90 8.09
CA THR A 370 -15.04 -25.01 8.22
C THR A 370 -15.64 -23.71 8.74
N PHE A 371 -14.98 -23.05 9.68
CA PHE A 371 -15.39 -21.75 10.17
C PHE A 371 -15.30 -20.70 9.04
N ASP A 372 -14.18 -20.58 8.39
CA ASP A 372 -13.91 -19.60 7.33
C ASP A 372 -14.95 -19.72 6.20
N GLN A 373 -15.14 -20.93 5.64
CA GLN A 373 -15.99 -21.12 4.48
C GLN A 373 -17.51 -21.16 4.78
N LYS A 374 -17.93 -21.41 6.04
CA LYS A 374 -19.36 -21.63 6.35
C LYS A 374 -19.94 -20.69 7.39
N VAL A 375 -19.13 -20.08 8.24
CA VAL A 375 -19.61 -19.33 9.41
C VAL A 375 -19.29 -17.84 9.30
N GLU A 376 -18.08 -17.46 8.89
CA GLU A 376 -17.58 -16.09 8.93
C GLU A 376 -18.56 -15.09 8.31
N GLU A 377 -19.01 -15.33 7.08
CA GLU A 377 -19.96 -14.45 6.36
C GLU A 377 -21.32 -14.31 7.05
N THR A 378 -21.67 -15.22 7.97
CA THR A 378 -22.96 -15.19 8.72
C THR A 378 -22.92 -14.26 9.92
N LEU A 379 -21.74 -13.81 10.35
CA LEU A 379 -21.51 -12.99 11.54
C LEU A 379 -21.79 -11.51 11.25
N ILE A 380 -23.05 -11.10 11.36
CA ILE A 380 -23.47 -9.72 11.06
C ILE A 380 -23.25 -8.78 12.24
N GLN A 381 -23.69 -9.16 13.44
CA GLN A 381 -23.55 -8.34 14.66
C GLN A 381 -22.19 -8.58 15.32
N PRO A 382 -21.69 -7.61 16.13
CA PRO A 382 -20.42 -7.77 16.82
C PRO A 382 -20.33 -9.09 17.59
N THR A 383 -19.41 -9.96 17.19
CA THR A 383 -19.25 -11.30 17.76
C THR A 383 -17.78 -11.63 17.94
N PHE A 384 -17.41 -12.01 19.15
CA PHE A 384 -16.11 -12.58 19.46
C PHE A 384 -16.15 -14.08 19.22
N ILE A 385 -15.33 -14.56 18.29
CA ILE A 385 -15.08 -15.99 18.08
C ILE A 385 -13.82 -16.37 18.84
N THR A 386 -13.95 -17.29 19.77
CA THR A 386 -12.88 -17.66 20.71
C THR A 386 -12.42 -19.11 20.51
N MET A 387 -11.32 -19.50 21.17
CA MET A 387 -10.83 -20.88 21.21
C MET A 387 -10.42 -21.40 19.83
N TYR A 388 -9.50 -20.67 19.19
CA TYR A 388 -8.88 -21.07 17.93
C TYR A 388 -7.96 -22.28 18.08
N PRO A 389 -7.85 -23.16 17.08
CA PRO A 389 -6.88 -24.26 17.10
C PRO A 389 -5.43 -23.80 17.20
N VAL A 390 -4.59 -24.60 17.85
CA VAL A 390 -3.15 -24.34 18.00
C VAL A 390 -2.44 -24.28 16.65
N GLU A 391 -2.85 -25.10 15.69
CA GLU A 391 -2.25 -25.22 14.36
C GLU A 391 -2.27 -23.92 13.55
N VAL A 392 -3.27 -23.05 13.83
CA VAL A 392 -3.45 -21.75 13.18
C VAL A 392 -3.14 -20.57 14.10
N SER A 393 -2.52 -20.80 15.26
CA SER A 393 -2.32 -19.77 16.29
C SER A 393 -0.90 -19.81 16.88
N PRO A 394 0.15 -19.46 16.08
CA PRO A 394 1.56 -19.70 16.48
C PRO A 394 2.04 -18.84 17.67
N LEU A 395 1.36 -17.73 17.98
CA LEU A 395 1.79 -16.75 19.00
C LEU A 395 0.86 -16.72 20.23
N ALA A 396 -0.26 -17.48 20.21
CA ALA A 396 -1.24 -17.52 21.27
C ALA A 396 -0.96 -18.64 22.29
N LYS A 397 -1.23 -18.38 23.56
CA LYS A 397 -1.12 -19.36 24.65
C LYS A 397 -2.13 -20.49 24.47
N ARG A 398 -1.71 -21.72 24.72
CA ARG A 398 -2.63 -22.89 24.78
C ARG A 398 -3.63 -22.70 25.92
N ASN A 399 -4.89 -23.08 25.65
CA ASN A 399 -5.85 -23.16 26.73
C ASN A 399 -5.46 -24.32 27.68
N PRO A 400 -5.37 -24.07 29.00
CA PRO A 400 -4.89 -25.10 29.94
C PRO A 400 -5.88 -26.28 30.10
N GLU A 401 -7.17 -26.08 29.88
CA GLU A 401 -8.18 -27.12 29.99
C GLU A 401 -8.34 -27.91 28.68
N GLN A 402 -8.09 -27.27 27.55
CA GLN A 402 -8.22 -27.84 26.21
C GLN A 402 -6.96 -27.52 25.35
N PRO A 403 -5.85 -28.24 25.55
CA PRO A 403 -4.54 -27.89 24.94
C PRO A 403 -4.48 -27.95 23.41
N ALA A 404 -5.47 -28.50 22.73
CA ALA A 404 -5.60 -28.43 21.27
C ALA A 404 -6.10 -27.08 20.79
N LEU A 405 -6.60 -26.24 21.71
CA LEU A 405 -7.12 -24.91 21.46
C LEU A 405 -6.25 -23.84 22.14
N THR A 406 -6.40 -22.60 21.74
CA THR A 406 -5.66 -21.45 22.26
C THR A 406 -6.57 -20.42 22.90
N GLU A 407 -6.01 -19.64 23.80
CA GLU A 407 -6.57 -18.40 24.34
C GLU A 407 -6.48 -17.27 23.29
N ARG A 408 -7.29 -17.38 22.20
CA ARG A 408 -7.36 -16.44 21.09
C ARG A 408 -8.79 -16.11 20.75
N TYR A 409 -9.05 -14.87 20.36
CA TYR A 409 -10.28 -14.53 19.66
C TYR A 409 -9.99 -13.71 18.40
N GLU A 410 -10.90 -13.78 17.47
CA GLU A 410 -11.12 -12.75 16.46
C GLU A 410 -12.52 -12.18 16.61
N MET A 411 -12.65 -10.86 16.39
CA MET A 411 -13.92 -10.16 16.48
C MET A 411 -14.43 -9.82 15.10
N PHE A 412 -15.66 -10.22 14.80
CA PHE A 412 -16.29 -10.05 13.50
C PHE A 412 -17.50 -9.12 13.55
N ILE A 413 -17.64 -8.32 12.48
CA ILE A 413 -18.84 -7.54 12.15
C ILE A 413 -19.06 -7.62 10.64
N CYS A 414 -20.26 -8.02 10.19
CA CYS A 414 -20.60 -8.17 8.76
C CYS A 414 -19.63 -9.09 8.00
N GLY A 415 -19.21 -10.21 8.60
CA GLY A 415 -18.24 -11.12 8.00
C GLY A 415 -16.87 -10.47 7.75
N CYS A 416 -16.53 -9.47 8.54
CA CYS A 416 -15.22 -8.82 8.47
C CYS A 416 -14.53 -8.92 9.82
N GLU A 417 -13.34 -9.47 9.87
CA GLU A 417 -12.48 -9.42 11.04
C GLU A 417 -12.13 -7.96 11.35
N MET A 418 -12.47 -7.52 12.56
CA MET A 418 -12.20 -6.17 13.04
C MET A 418 -10.99 -6.10 13.96
N GLY A 419 -10.69 -7.18 14.68
CA GLY A 419 -9.57 -7.29 15.59
C GLY A 419 -9.29 -8.71 16.00
N ASN A 420 -8.04 -8.97 16.40
CA ASN A 420 -7.49 -10.25 16.79
C ASN A 420 -6.72 -10.08 18.11
N ALA A 421 -6.91 -10.99 19.05
CA ALA A 421 -6.25 -10.88 20.36
C ALA A 421 -5.94 -12.25 20.97
N PHE A 422 -4.92 -12.26 21.82
CA PHE A 422 -4.48 -13.46 22.53
C PHE A 422 -4.29 -13.19 24.02
N SER A 423 -4.40 -14.28 24.84
CA SER A 423 -3.48 -14.42 25.96
C SER A 423 -2.14 -14.85 25.35
N GLU A 424 -1.10 -14.04 25.55
CA GLU A 424 0.16 -14.19 24.85
C GLU A 424 0.93 -15.45 25.26
N LEU A 425 1.49 -16.16 24.28
CA LEU A 425 2.42 -17.22 24.55
C LEU A 425 3.71 -16.63 25.16
N ASN A 426 3.98 -16.99 26.40
CA ASN A 426 5.15 -16.52 27.15
C ASN A 426 6.06 -17.67 27.60
N ASP A 427 5.87 -18.89 27.08
CA ASP A 427 6.76 -20.02 27.23
C ASP A 427 7.78 -20.02 26.09
N PRO A 428 9.09 -19.75 26.38
CA PRO A 428 10.11 -19.66 25.33
C PRO A 428 10.34 -20.99 24.62
N ILE A 429 10.09 -22.13 25.29
CA ILE A 429 10.31 -23.47 24.71
C ILE A 429 9.19 -23.75 23.70
N ASP A 430 7.92 -23.56 24.07
CA ASP A 430 6.78 -23.73 23.13
C ASP A 430 6.90 -22.71 21.96
N GLN A 431 7.32 -21.47 22.23
CA GLN A 431 7.51 -20.46 21.19
C GLN A 431 8.61 -20.84 20.17
N TYR A 432 9.73 -21.36 20.65
CA TYR A 432 10.80 -21.84 19.79
C TYR A 432 10.33 -22.96 18.85
N GLU A 433 9.62 -23.96 19.39
CA GLU A 433 9.12 -25.09 18.58
C GLU A 433 8.10 -24.61 17.53
N ARG A 434 7.27 -23.62 17.85
CA ARG A 434 6.32 -23.05 16.88
C ARG A 434 7.03 -22.26 15.80
N PHE A 435 8.01 -21.41 16.12
CA PHE A 435 8.79 -20.72 15.12
C PHE A 435 9.58 -21.67 14.22
N LYS A 436 10.12 -22.74 14.77
CA LYS A 436 10.77 -23.79 13.98
C LYS A 436 9.81 -24.42 12.97
N ALA A 437 8.58 -24.73 13.39
CA ALA A 437 7.56 -25.26 12.49
C ALA A 437 7.17 -24.25 11.38
N GLN A 438 7.11 -22.96 11.70
CA GLN A 438 6.87 -21.90 10.71
C GLN A 438 8.04 -21.77 9.73
N ALA A 439 9.28 -21.77 10.23
CA ALA A 439 10.48 -21.72 9.39
C ALA A 439 10.57 -22.93 8.43
N GLU A 440 10.13 -24.12 8.86
CA GLU A 440 10.03 -25.31 8.01
C GLU A 440 8.98 -25.13 6.90
N LYS A 441 7.80 -24.54 7.20
CA LYS A 441 6.80 -24.19 6.18
C LYS A 441 7.37 -23.21 5.16
N ARG A 442 8.08 -22.17 5.63
CA ARG A 442 8.75 -21.20 4.77
C ARG A 442 9.80 -21.82 3.87
N ALA A 443 10.61 -22.72 4.38
CA ALA A 443 11.61 -23.48 3.59
C ALA A 443 10.95 -24.36 2.51
N ASN A 444 9.69 -24.78 2.72
CA ASN A 444 8.90 -25.55 1.76
C ASN A 444 8.11 -24.67 0.78
N GLY A 445 8.32 -23.33 0.79
CA GLY A 445 7.76 -22.40 -0.20
C GLY A 445 6.61 -21.54 0.29
N ASP A 446 6.23 -21.61 1.56
CA ASP A 446 5.25 -20.71 2.16
C ASP A 446 5.91 -19.36 2.53
N GLU A 447 5.83 -18.38 1.62
CA GLU A 447 6.43 -17.05 1.79
C GLU A 447 5.74 -16.20 2.87
N GLU A 448 4.56 -16.60 3.34
CA GLU A 448 3.79 -15.89 4.38
C GLU A 448 4.12 -16.40 5.80
N ALA A 449 4.71 -17.59 5.92
CA ALA A 449 5.13 -18.14 7.20
C ALA A 449 6.22 -17.30 7.88
N ASP A 450 6.15 -17.19 9.22
CA ASP A 450 7.10 -16.41 10.03
C ASP A 450 8.56 -16.88 9.86
N MET A 451 9.47 -15.92 9.93
CA MET A 451 10.91 -16.19 10.05
C MET A 451 11.27 -16.54 11.49
N MET A 452 12.34 -17.34 11.68
CA MET A 452 12.88 -17.56 13.02
C MET A 452 13.44 -16.25 13.58
N ASP A 453 12.95 -15.85 14.75
CA ASP A 453 13.46 -14.70 15.51
C ASP A 453 14.07 -15.20 16.84
N GLU A 454 15.35 -15.56 16.79
CA GLU A 454 16.08 -16.08 17.95
C GLU A 454 16.23 -15.03 19.07
N ASP A 455 16.33 -13.75 18.72
CA ASP A 455 16.40 -12.65 19.68
C ASP A 455 15.07 -12.49 20.45
N PHE A 456 13.94 -12.71 19.78
CA PHE A 456 12.65 -12.70 20.47
C PHE A 456 12.51 -13.89 21.44
N VAL A 457 12.92 -15.09 21.02
CA VAL A 457 12.92 -16.26 21.93
C VAL A 457 13.83 -15.99 23.14
N MET A 458 15.04 -15.47 22.92
CA MET A 458 15.94 -15.07 24.00
C MET A 458 15.31 -14.00 24.91
N ALA A 459 14.58 -13.04 24.37
CA ALA A 459 13.85 -12.07 25.18
C ALA A 459 12.81 -12.75 26.09
N LEU A 460 12.06 -13.74 25.59
CA LEU A 460 11.14 -14.53 26.41
C LEU A 460 11.84 -15.31 27.54
N GLU A 461 13.09 -15.77 27.32
CA GLU A 461 13.88 -16.45 28.35
C GLU A 461 14.22 -15.55 29.54
N TYR A 462 14.26 -14.22 29.37
CA TYR A 462 14.36 -13.28 30.49
C TYR A 462 13.07 -13.16 31.32
N GLY A 463 11.98 -13.71 30.80
CA GLY A 463 10.67 -13.79 31.48
C GLY A 463 9.71 -12.73 31.02
N MET A 464 8.65 -13.14 30.32
CA MET A 464 7.50 -12.30 30.00
C MET A 464 6.36 -12.61 30.98
N PRO A 465 5.77 -11.62 31.65
CA PRO A 465 4.61 -11.86 32.53
C PRO A 465 3.41 -12.38 31.72
N PRO A 466 2.37 -12.95 32.38
CA PRO A 466 1.08 -13.17 31.74
C PRO A 466 0.61 -11.87 31.10
N THR A 467 0.31 -11.90 29.81
CA THR A 467 0.05 -10.69 28.99
C THR A 467 -1.12 -10.94 28.07
N GLY A 468 -2.02 -9.99 27.94
CA GLY A 468 -3.00 -9.92 26.87
C GLY A 468 -2.51 -8.97 25.78
N GLY A 469 -2.64 -9.37 24.52
CA GLY A 469 -2.35 -8.55 23.36
C GLY A 469 -3.54 -8.47 22.42
N LEU A 470 -3.71 -7.33 21.77
CA LEU A 470 -4.80 -7.02 20.86
C LEU A 470 -4.26 -6.20 19.67
N GLY A 471 -4.58 -6.66 18.45
CA GLY A 471 -4.39 -5.92 17.22
C GLY A 471 -5.72 -5.67 16.51
N PHE A 472 -5.94 -4.46 15.99
CA PHE A 472 -7.13 -4.16 15.20
C PHE A 472 -6.88 -3.11 14.12
N GLY A 473 -7.64 -3.21 13.01
CA GLY A 473 -7.49 -2.35 11.86
C GLY A 473 -8.20 -1.00 12.02
N ILE A 474 -7.44 0.10 12.13
CA ILE A 474 -8.01 1.47 12.17
C ILE A 474 -8.84 1.77 10.92
N ASP A 475 -8.40 1.28 9.76
CA ASP A 475 -9.08 1.52 8.49
C ASP A 475 -10.44 0.82 8.46
N ARG A 476 -10.52 -0.47 8.84
CA ARG A 476 -11.81 -1.22 8.92
C ARG A 476 -12.76 -0.61 9.95
N CYS A 477 -12.28 -0.26 11.13
CA CYS A 477 -13.08 0.44 12.14
C CYS A 477 -13.61 1.77 11.61
N SER A 478 -12.78 2.52 10.87
CA SER A 478 -13.19 3.78 10.24
C SER A 478 -14.24 3.55 9.14
N MET A 479 -14.11 2.48 8.33
CA MET A 479 -15.13 2.12 7.33
C MET A 479 -16.50 1.91 7.99
N MET A 480 -16.55 1.14 9.07
CA MET A 480 -17.77 0.89 9.83
C MET A 480 -18.37 2.18 10.40
N LEU A 481 -17.57 3.01 11.06
CA LEU A 481 -18.03 4.28 11.65
C LEU A 481 -18.48 5.29 10.59
N CYS A 482 -17.91 5.24 9.38
CA CYS A 482 -18.29 6.10 8.25
C CYS A 482 -19.48 5.55 7.46
N GLY A 483 -19.78 4.24 7.57
CA GLY A 483 -20.78 3.55 6.76
C GLY A 483 -20.33 3.36 5.31
N THR A 484 -19.03 3.16 5.04
CA THR A 484 -18.49 2.96 3.69
C THR A 484 -18.14 1.50 3.43
N ASP A 485 -18.21 1.10 2.16
CA ASP A 485 -17.97 -0.26 1.69
C ASP A 485 -16.55 -0.48 1.15
N SER A 486 -15.72 0.56 1.13
CA SER A 486 -14.36 0.47 0.58
C SER A 486 -13.32 1.14 1.47
N ILE A 487 -12.22 0.43 1.72
CA ILE A 487 -11.06 0.93 2.46
C ILE A 487 -10.47 2.21 1.82
N ARG A 488 -10.64 2.37 0.50
CA ARG A 488 -10.19 3.55 -0.25
C ARG A 488 -10.96 4.80 0.10
N ASP A 489 -12.15 4.69 0.70
CA ASP A 489 -12.95 5.83 1.15
C ASP A 489 -12.45 6.42 2.49
N VAL A 490 -11.64 5.65 3.23
CA VAL A 490 -11.06 6.07 4.51
C VAL A 490 -9.54 6.23 4.48
N ILE A 491 -8.89 5.95 3.35
CA ILE A 491 -7.48 6.25 3.08
C ILE A 491 -7.42 7.46 2.15
N LEU A 492 -6.69 8.52 2.55
CA LEU A 492 -6.59 9.77 1.76
C LEU A 492 -6.05 9.52 0.36
N PHE A 493 -4.93 8.81 0.27
CA PHE A 493 -4.27 8.46 -0.99
C PHE A 493 -4.05 6.94 -1.03
N PRO A 494 -5.08 6.16 -1.40
CA PRO A 494 -4.95 4.71 -1.50
C PRO A 494 -4.04 4.32 -2.66
N THR A 495 -3.40 3.18 -2.52
CA THR A 495 -2.63 2.60 -3.62
C THR A 495 -3.57 2.24 -4.77
N MET A 496 -3.24 2.68 -5.98
CA MET A 496 -4.04 2.48 -7.18
C MET A 496 -3.21 1.77 -8.26
N LYS A 497 -3.85 0.93 -9.05
CA LYS A 497 -3.17 0.35 -10.22
C LYS A 497 -2.68 1.46 -11.15
N PRO A 498 -1.42 1.41 -11.64
CA PRO A 498 -0.92 2.41 -12.57
C PRO A 498 -1.81 2.51 -13.82
N LEU A 499 -2.08 3.72 -14.29
CA LEU A 499 -2.70 3.93 -15.59
C LEU A 499 -1.67 3.61 -16.70
N ASP A 500 -2.13 3.28 -17.90
CA ASP A 500 -1.21 3.02 -19.02
C ASP A 500 -0.37 4.26 -19.38
N SER A 501 -0.90 5.47 -19.14
CA SER A 501 -0.14 6.72 -19.17
C SER A 501 0.96 6.80 -18.11
N ASP A 502 0.72 6.28 -16.91
CA ASP A 502 1.65 6.35 -15.79
C ASP A 502 2.80 5.35 -15.96
N LYS A 503 2.54 4.22 -16.63
CA LYS A 503 3.57 3.24 -17.00
C LYS A 503 4.62 3.82 -17.95
N LYS A 504 4.27 4.84 -18.75
CA LYS A 504 5.24 5.57 -19.59
C LYS A 504 6.07 6.54 -18.75
N VAL A 505 5.47 7.23 -17.78
CA VAL A 505 6.15 8.22 -16.92
C VAL A 505 7.03 7.55 -15.88
N SER A 506 6.58 6.41 -15.29
CA SER A 506 7.41 5.68 -14.32
C SER A 506 8.67 5.07 -14.96
N LYS A 507 8.65 4.79 -16.26
CA LYS A 507 9.86 4.42 -17.01
C LYS A 507 10.81 5.60 -17.21
N GLU A 508 10.33 6.85 -17.18
CA GLU A 508 11.16 8.07 -17.33
C GLU A 508 11.67 8.64 -15.98
N VAL A 509 11.00 8.33 -14.86
CA VAL A 509 11.30 8.91 -13.53
C VAL A 509 12.13 7.98 -12.64
N SER A 510 12.28 6.71 -13.00
CA SER A 510 13.14 5.75 -12.28
C SER A 510 14.61 5.81 -12.69
N ALA A 511 15.04 6.87 -13.37
CA ALA A 511 16.48 7.12 -13.61
C ALA A 511 17.03 7.92 -12.42
N PRO A 512 17.96 7.36 -11.60
CA PRO A 512 18.71 8.15 -10.64
C PRO A 512 19.59 9.13 -11.40
N ALA A 513 19.56 10.41 -11.02
CA ALA A 513 20.52 11.39 -11.49
C ALA A 513 21.94 10.98 -11.01
N GLU A 514 22.87 10.91 -12.00
CA GLU A 514 24.30 10.73 -11.83
C GLU A 514 24.86 9.35 -11.48
N ALA A 515 24.85 8.46 -12.45
CA ALA A 515 25.99 7.62 -12.79
C ALA A 515 25.93 7.32 -14.29
N ALA A 516 27.07 7.46 -14.98
CA ALA A 516 27.22 7.47 -16.41
C ALA A 516 26.51 6.33 -17.13
N GLN A 517 25.77 6.71 -18.16
CA GLN A 517 25.40 6.00 -19.38
C GLN A 517 25.61 4.47 -19.42
N THR A 518 24.55 3.73 -19.09
CA THR A 518 24.22 2.48 -19.79
C THR A 518 22.77 2.61 -20.28
N ALA A 519 22.55 2.31 -21.56
CA ALA A 519 21.24 2.40 -22.22
C ALA A 519 20.18 1.55 -21.51
N PRO A 520 18.90 1.97 -21.48
CA PRO A 520 17.83 1.24 -20.81
C PRO A 520 17.56 -0.09 -21.52
N VAL A 521 17.60 -1.17 -20.76
CA VAL A 521 17.05 -2.45 -21.19
C VAL A 521 15.53 -2.27 -21.26
N VAL A 522 15.02 -2.19 -22.46
CA VAL A 522 13.58 -2.36 -22.76
C VAL A 522 13.27 -3.83 -22.54
N GLU A 523 12.49 -4.17 -21.51
CA GLU A 523 11.80 -5.47 -21.50
C GLU A 523 10.73 -5.41 -22.60
N GLU A 524 11.14 -5.67 -23.83
CA GLU A 524 10.21 -6.14 -24.83
C GLU A 524 9.61 -7.45 -24.31
N LYS A 525 8.29 -7.55 -24.30
CA LYS A 525 7.65 -8.86 -24.22
C LYS A 525 8.07 -9.64 -25.46
N ILE A 526 9.11 -10.44 -25.28
CA ILE A 526 9.63 -11.28 -26.35
C ILE A 526 8.56 -12.36 -26.59
N ASP A 527 7.99 -12.35 -27.77
CA ASP A 527 7.08 -13.39 -28.22
C ASP A 527 7.92 -14.56 -28.74
N PHE A 528 8.01 -15.62 -27.95
CA PHE A 528 8.74 -16.84 -28.32
C PHE A 528 7.91 -17.82 -29.17
N SER A 529 6.72 -17.44 -29.65
CA SER A 529 5.86 -18.35 -30.43
C SER A 529 6.48 -18.87 -31.74
N ASN A 530 7.46 -18.14 -32.28
CA ASN A 530 8.16 -18.48 -33.53
C ASN A 530 9.64 -18.84 -33.29
N VAL A 531 10.01 -19.19 -32.05
CA VAL A 531 11.39 -19.55 -31.68
C VAL A 531 11.55 -21.08 -31.70
N GLU A 532 12.53 -21.57 -32.46
CA GLU A 532 12.96 -22.96 -32.46
C GLU A 532 14.25 -23.08 -31.66
N ILE A 533 14.29 -24.03 -30.71
CA ILE A 533 15.47 -24.34 -29.90
C ILE A 533 15.94 -25.77 -30.28
N GLU A 534 17.26 -25.98 -30.25
CA GLU A 534 17.79 -27.33 -30.43
C GLU A 534 17.26 -28.29 -29.36
N PRO A 535 16.90 -29.55 -29.73
CA PRO A 535 16.42 -30.52 -28.77
C PRO A 535 17.48 -30.84 -27.70
N LEU A 536 17.02 -31.08 -26.49
CA LEU A 536 17.92 -31.51 -25.41
C LEU A 536 18.65 -32.80 -25.77
N ILE A 537 19.96 -32.84 -25.52
CA ILE A 537 20.78 -34.06 -25.64
C ILE A 537 20.31 -35.04 -24.56
N LYS A 538 19.95 -36.25 -24.95
CA LYS A 538 19.41 -37.29 -24.06
C LYS A 538 20.49 -38.05 -23.33
N ASP A 539 21.71 -38.08 -23.87
CA ASP A 539 22.83 -38.79 -23.25
C ASP A 539 23.33 -38.00 -22.05
N GLN A 540 23.45 -38.66 -20.90
CA GLN A 540 23.90 -38.06 -19.67
C GLN A 540 25.43 -37.97 -19.64
N VAL A 541 25.96 -36.85 -19.17
CA VAL A 541 27.36 -36.63 -18.85
C VAL A 541 27.54 -36.82 -17.34
N ASP A 542 28.47 -37.67 -16.94
CA ASP A 542 28.80 -37.86 -15.52
C ASP A 542 29.53 -36.63 -14.95
N LEU A 543 29.40 -36.44 -13.63
CA LEU A 543 29.94 -35.28 -12.94
C LEU A 543 31.47 -35.17 -13.06
N ASP A 544 32.18 -36.32 -13.09
CA ASP A 544 33.63 -36.35 -13.22
C ASP A 544 34.11 -35.89 -14.60
N THR A 545 33.34 -36.16 -15.63
CA THR A 545 33.61 -35.67 -16.98
C THR A 545 33.28 -34.19 -17.10
N PHE A 546 32.14 -33.75 -16.57
CA PHE A 546 31.73 -32.33 -16.58
C PHE A 546 32.73 -31.48 -15.76
N SER A 547 33.15 -31.93 -14.60
CA SER A 547 34.08 -31.20 -13.69
C SER A 547 35.49 -30.98 -14.26
N LYS A 548 35.85 -31.66 -15.36
CA LYS A 548 37.10 -31.40 -16.10
C LYS A 548 37.02 -30.11 -16.94
N SER A 549 35.83 -29.54 -17.14
CA SER A 549 35.67 -28.29 -17.85
C SER A 549 35.85 -27.11 -16.91
N ASP A 550 36.69 -26.15 -17.27
CA ASP A 550 36.94 -24.95 -16.45
C ASP A 550 36.27 -23.72 -17.05
N PHE A 551 35.04 -23.44 -16.58
CA PHE A 551 34.28 -22.26 -16.94
C PHE A 551 34.66 -21.07 -16.05
N ARG A 552 35.03 -19.94 -16.67
CA ARG A 552 35.44 -18.73 -15.97
C ARG A 552 34.70 -17.50 -16.49
N ALA A 553 34.48 -16.53 -15.59
CA ALA A 553 34.20 -15.17 -15.98
C ALA A 553 35.47 -14.54 -16.55
N VAL A 554 35.40 -13.98 -17.75
CA VAL A 554 36.52 -13.32 -18.43
C VAL A 554 36.15 -11.93 -18.84
N LYS A 555 37.02 -10.93 -18.63
CA LYS A 555 36.79 -9.56 -18.99
C LYS A 555 37.42 -9.22 -20.34
N VAL A 556 36.65 -8.65 -21.25
CA VAL A 556 37.14 -8.24 -22.56
C VAL A 556 37.97 -6.97 -22.43
N LYS A 557 39.29 -7.07 -22.65
CA LYS A 557 40.21 -5.92 -22.68
C LYS A 557 40.25 -5.27 -24.04
N GLU A 558 40.33 -6.10 -25.10
CA GLU A 558 40.36 -5.68 -26.49
C GLU A 558 39.54 -6.63 -27.34
N CYS A 559 38.88 -6.10 -28.36
CA CYS A 559 38.17 -6.86 -29.38
C CYS A 559 38.43 -6.23 -30.74
N GLU A 560 38.82 -7.04 -31.74
CA GLU A 560 39.07 -6.57 -33.09
C GLU A 560 38.63 -7.58 -34.14
N ALA A 561 38.19 -7.09 -35.32
CA ALA A 561 37.83 -7.95 -36.43
C ALA A 561 39.09 -8.59 -37.05
N VAL A 562 39.02 -9.91 -37.30
CA VAL A 562 40.16 -10.68 -37.87
C VAL A 562 40.30 -10.34 -39.37
N LYS A 563 41.43 -9.80 -39.78
CA LYS A 563 41.74 -9.50 -41.19
C LYS A 563 41.56 -10.74 -42.05
N LYS A 564 40.81 -10.64 -43.15
CA LYS A 564 40.42 -11.71 -44.09
C LYS A 564 39.34 -12.66 -43.62
N SER A 565 38.67 -12.41 -42.47
CA SER A 565 37.47 -13.12 -42.09
C SER A 565 36.32 -12.13 -41.91
N LYS A 566 35.13 -12.47 -42.41
CA LYS A 566 33.90 -11.69 -42.17
C LYS A 566 33.17 -12.10 -40.91
N LYS A 567 33.55 -13.26 -40.33
CA LYS A 567 32.82 -13.90 -39.23
C LYS A 567 33.57 -13.86 -37.89
N LEU A 568 34.90 -13.68 -37.91
CA LEU A 568 35.73 -13.85 -36.71
C LEU A 568 36.06 -12.52 -36.04
N LEU A 569 35.81 -12.47 -34.74
CA LEU A 569 36.35 -11.49 -33.82
C LEU A 569 37.49 -12.11 -33.01
N LYS A 570 38.56 -11.34 -32.78
CA LYS A 570 39.66 -11.69 -31.89
C LYS A 570 39.45 -10.94 -30.58
N PHE A 571 39.42 -11.69 -29.49
CA PHE A 571 39.31 -11.18 -28.14
C PHE A 571 40.65 -11.29 -27.41
N VAL A 572 41.04 -10.24 -26.70
CA VAL A 572 42.07 -10.25 -25.68
C VAL A 572 41.35 -10.12 -24.34
N LEU A 573 41.45 -11.14 -23.53
CA LEU A 573 40.68 -11.36 -22.32
C LEU A 573 41.56 -11.42 -21.09
N ASP A 574 41.11 -10.77 -20.02
CA ASP A 574 41.60 -11.01 -18.67
C ASP A 574 40.80 -12.18 -18.06
N ASP A 575 41.48 -13.25 -17.68
CA ASP A 575 40.93 -14.43 -17.04
C ASP A 575 41.41 -14.60 -15.57
N GLY A 576 41.95 -13.53 -14.98
CA GLY A 576 42.43 -13.49 -13.61
C GLY A 576 43.82 -14.15 -13.39
N THR A 577 44.46 -14.69 -14.43
CA THR A 577 45.78 -15.32 -14.32
C THR A 577 46.94 -14.35 -14.40
N GLY A 578 46.69 -13.10 -14.75
CA GLY A 578 47.70 -12.06 -14.98
C GLY A 578 48.36 -12.13 -16.37
N VAL A 579 47.93 -13.07 -17.23
CA VAL A 579 48.37 -13.19 -18.63
C VAL A 579 47.15 -13.12 -19.53
N ASP A 580 47.19 -12.23 -20.52
CA ASP A 580 46.09 -12.04 -21.43
C ASP A 580 45.81 -13.28 -22.28
N ARG A 581 44.56 -13.72 -22.28
CA ARG A 581 44.10 -14.88 -23.05
C ARG A 581 43.54 -14.40 -24.41
N VAL A 582 43.93 -15.07 -25.47
CA VAL A 582 43.38 -14.79 -26.80
C VAL A 582 42.36 -15.86 -27.15
N ILE A 583 41.16 -15.44 -27.53
CA ILE A 583 40.09 -16.31 -28.06
C ILE A 583 39.57 -15.70 -29.37
N LEU A 584 39.37 -16.56 -30.37
CA LEU A 584 38.69 -16.21 -31.61
C LEU A 584 37.27 -16.79 -31.58
N SER A 585 36.27 -15.92 -31.88
CA SER A 585 34.86 -16.35 -31.92
C SER A 585 34.20 -15.90 -33.23
N GLY A 586 33.31 -16.72 -33.77
CA GLY A 586 32.62 -16.51 -35.04
C GLY A 586 31.37 -15.64 -34.92
N ILE A 587 31.43 -14.59 -34.13
CA ILE A 587 30.24 -13.80 -33.75
C ILE A 587 30.20 -12.39 -34.37
N HIS A 588 31.04 -12.09 -35.33
CA HIS A 588 31.10 -10.78 -35.98
C HIS A 588 29.85 -10.43 -36.81
N GLU A 589 29.00 -11.41 -37.13
CA GLU A 589 27.72 -11.15 -37.79
C GLU A 589 26.63 -10.66 -36.80
N TYR A 590 26.89 -10.77 -35.47
CA TYR A 590 25.95 -10.45 -34.40
C TYR A 590 26.40 -9.30 -33.51
N TYR A 591 27.71 -8.99 -33.46
CA TYR A 591 28.28 -7.96 -32.57
C TYR A 591 29.40 -7.18 -33.23
N GLU A 592 29.41 -5.87 -33.04
CA GLU A 592 30.55 -5.04 -33.39
C GLU A 592 31.61 -5.04 -32.26
N PRO A 593 32.92 -4.99 -32.59
CA PRO A 593 33.99 -5.06 -31.60
C PRO A 593 33.85 -4.06 -30.43
N GLU A 594 33.41 -2.85 -30.71
CA GLU A 594 33.28 -1.74 -29.77
C GLU A 594 32.23 -2.00 -28.68
N GLU A 595 31.21 -2.80 -29.00
CA GLU A 595 30.13 -3.15 -28.07
C GLU A 595 30.58 -4.12 -26.99
N LEU A 596 31.65 -4.86 -27.24
CA LEU A 596 32.13 -5.97 -26.42
C LEU A 596 33.25 -5.59 -25.46
N VAL A 597 34.02 -4.54 -25.77
CA VAL A 597 35.14 -4.09 -24.93
C VAL A 597 34.61 -3.64 -23.55
N GLY A 598 35.22 -4.13 -22.49
CA GLY A 598 34.87 -3.85 -21.09
C GLY A 598 33.77 -4.76 -20.53
N LYS A 599 33.11 -5.58 -21.34
CA LYS A 599 32.11 -6.56 -20.88
C LYS A 599 32.78 -7.74 -20.19
N THR A 600 32.04 -8.39 -19.28
CA THR A 600 32.43 -9.64 -18.63
C THR A 600 31.60 -10.78 -19.23
N CYS A 601 32.26 -11.80 -19.78
CA CYS A 601 31.64 -12.90 -20.48
C CYS A 601 31.99 -14.23 -19.82
N ILE A 602 31.33 -15.31 -20.22
CA ILE A 602 31.66 -16.67 -19.80
C ILE A 602 32.53 -17.34 -20.87
N ALA A 603 33.64 -17.95 -20.44
CA ALA A 603 34.49 -18.73 -21.32
C ALA A 603 34.89 -20.07 -20.69
N ILE A 604 35.05 -21.07 -21.54
CA ILE A 604 35.77 -22.29 -21.18
C ILE A 604 37.26 -22.07 -21.45
N THR A 605 38.07 -22.18 -20.39
CA THR A 605 39.47 -21.69 -20.42
C THR A 605 40.51 -22.81 -20.57
N ASN A 606 40.13 -24.05 -20.34
CA ASN A 606 41.04 -25.20 -20.39
C ASN A 606 40.94 -26.05 -21.68
N LEU A 607 40.46 -25.43 -22.76
CA LEU A 607 40.53 -26.09 -24.08
C LEU A 607 41.97 -26.01 -24.65
N PRO A 608 42.44 -27.02 -25.40
CA PRO A 608 43.73 -26.95 -26.06
C PRO A 608 43.74 -25.83 -27.12
N PRO A 609 44.88 -25.13 -27.29
CA PRO A 609 45.00 -24.10 -28.32
C PRO A 609 44.63 -24.61 -29.71
N ARG A 610 43.84 -23.84 -30.44
CA ARG A 610 43.43 -24.15 -31.82
C ARG A 610 43.86 -23.00 -32.74
N ALA A 611 44.71 -23.33 -33.70
CA ALA A 611 45.14 -22.36 -34.69
C ALA A 611 43.98 -22.02 -35.67
N MET A 612 43.60 -20.75 -35.72
CA MET A 612 42.58 -20.23 -36.62
C MET A 612 43.12 -18.96 -37.32
N MET A 613 43.17 -18.93 -38.63
CA MET A 613 43.72 -17.81 -39.44
C MET A 613 45.12 -17.39 -39.02
N GLY A 614 45.96 -18.29 -38.50
CA GLY A 614 47.33 -18.00 -38.04
C GLY A 614 47.41 -17.43 -36.62
N ILE A 615 46.33 -17.44 -35.86
CA ILE A 615 46.23 -17.02 -34.46
C ILE A 615 45.78 -18.21 -33.63
N ASP A 616 46.47 -18.47 -32.51
CA ASP A 616 46.06 -19.53 -31.59
C ASP A 616 44.92 -19.03 -30.67
N SER A 617 43.75 -19.70 -30.78
CA SER A 617 42.58 -19.47 -29.91
C SER A 617 42.69 -20.42 -28.71
N CYS A 618 42.81 -19.86 -27.50
CA CYS A 618 43.07 -20.57 -26.25
C CYS A 618 41.82 -20.63 -25.36
N GLY A 619 40.72 -21.20 -25.87
CA GLY A 619 39.44 -21.29 -25.16
C GLY A 619 38.23 -21.04 -26.10
N MET A 620 37.05 -20.95 -25.52
CA MET A 620 35.81 -20.69 -26.26
C MET A 620 34.91 -19.82 -25.42
N LEU A 621 34.36 -18.73 -26.00
CA LEU A 621 33.28 -17.97 -25.40
C LEU A 621 31.96 -18.73 -25.49
N ILE A 622 31.13 -18.63 -24.48
CA ILE A 622 29.85 -19.34 -24.39
C ILE A 622 28.74 -18.42 -24.88
N SER A 623 27.94 -18.93 -25.81
CA SER A 623 26.81 -18.21 -26.39
C SER A 623 25.55 -19.08 -26.39
N ALA A 624 24.37 -18.47 -26.25
CA ALA A 624 23.10 -19.11 -26.49
C ALA A 624 22.70 -18.90 -27.97
N VAL A 625 22.26 -19.98 -28.62
CA VAL A 625 21.84 -19.96 -30.02
C VAL A 625 20.40 -20.49 -30.14
N HIS A 626 19.60 -19.81 -30.91
CA HIS A 626 18.23 -20.23 -31.29
C HIS A 626 17.90 -19.77 -32.68
N HIS A 627 16.79 -20.25 -33.25
CA HIS A 627 16.29 -19.78 -34.54
C HIS A 627 14.98 -19.04 -34.34
N GLU A 628 14.89 -17.87 -34.95
CA GLU A 628 13.66 -17.07 -34.97
C GLU A 628 13.23 -16.86 -36.41
N ASN A 629 12.03 -17.31 -36.78
CA ASN A 629 11.52 -17.30 -38.15
C ASN A 629 12.47 -17.99 -39.17
N GLY A 630 13.23 -18.99 -38.72
CA GLY A 630 14.20 -19.72 -39.56
C GLY A 630 15.57 -19.06 -39.70
N GLU A 631 15.83 -17.91 -39.06
CA GLU A 631 17.11 -17.26 -38.99
C GLU A 631 17.81 -17.57 -37.64
N GLU A 632 19.12 -17.89 -37.69
CA GLU A 632 19.91 -18.10 -36.50
C GLU A 632 20.13 -16.76 -35.75
N LYS A 633 19.88 -16.78 -34.45
CA LYS A 633 20.18 -15.69 -33.49
C LYS A 633 21.17 -16.20 -32.46
N LEU A 634 22.20 -15.42 -32.19
CA LEU A 634 23.23 -15.75 -31.22
C LEU A 634 23.35 -14.65 -30.17
N HIS A 635 23.34 -15.06 -28.92
CA HIS A 635 23.54 -14.18 -27.76
C HIS A 635 24.77 -14.62 -26.97
N LEU A 636 25.81 -13.79 -26.92
CA LEU A 636 26.97 -14.01 -26.09
C LEU A 636 26.55 -13.91 -24.61
N LEU A 637 26.86 -14.93 -23.81
CA LEU A 637 26.50 -14.93 -22.39
C LEU A 637 27.40 -13.95 -21.63
N MET A 638 26.82 -12.84 -21.20
CA MET A 638 27.46 -11.81 -20.40
C MET A 638 26.99 -11.96 -18.94
N VAL A 639 27.87 -11.65 -17.99
CA VAL A 639 27.60 -11.68 -16.56
C VAL A 639 27.80 -10.31 -15.96
N ASP A 640 27.34 -10.12 -14.72
CA ASP A 640 27.45 -8.88 -13.99
C ASP A 640 28.91 -8.36 -13.96
N PRO A 641 29.17 -7.10 -14.29
CA PRO A 641 30.54 -6.54 -14.32
C PRO A 641 31.23 -6.51 -12.96
N HIS A 642 30.49 -6.71 -11.86
CA HIS A 642 31.07 -6.86 -10.51
C HIS A 642 31.69 -8.25 -10.26
N ILE A 643 31.42 -9.23 -11.13
CA ILE A 643 32.08 -10.53 -11.05
C ILE A 643 33.55 -10.36 -11.51
N PRO A 644 34.54 -10.65 -10.64
CA PRO A 644 35.92 -10.45 -10.98
C PRO A 644 36.38 -11.43 -12.09
N ALA A 645 37.26 -10.96 -12.97
CA ALA A 645 37.91 -11.81 -13.96
C ALA A 645 38.60 -13.02 -13.27
N GLY A 646 38.41 -14.21 -13.83
CA GLY A 646 38.92 -15.46 -13.26
C GLY A 646 37.98 -16.15 -12.28
N ALA A 647 36.84 -15.55 -11.92
CA ALA A 647 35.84 -16.21 -11.09
C ALA A 647 35.36 -17.50 -11.75
N LYS A 648 35.41 -18.63 -11.01
CA LYS A 648 34.99 -19.95 -11.51
C LYS A 648 33.47 -20.08 -11.47
N LEU A 649 32.89 -20.63 -12.54
CA LEU A 649 31.50 -21.03 -12.59
C LEU A 649 31.36 -22.53 -12.31
N TYR A 650 30.32 -22.89 -11.56
CA TYR A 650 30.03 -24.27 -11.13
C TYR A 650 28.72 -24.74 -11.73
#